data_6df82626b561b7da69dfcef2b9278e21
#
_entry.id   6df82626b561b7da69dfcef2b9278e21
#
_cell.length_a   1.000
_cell.length_b   1.000
_cell.length_c   1.000
_cell.angle_alpha   90.00
_cell.angle_beta   90.00
_cell.angle_gamma   90.00
#
_symmetry.space_group_name_H-M   'P 1'
#
loop_
_entity.id
_entity.type
_entity.pdbx_description
1 polymer ?
#
loop_
_entity_poly.entity_id
_entity_poly.type
_entity_poly.pdbx_seq_one_letter_code
_entity_poly.pdbx_strand_id
1 'polypeptide(L)'
;MDEESFLKKYTPGFSSQQIQAVTTVDGPVLLLAVPGSGKTTVLIARIGYMIYVKNIDPRSILVMTYTTATADEMKKRFAKRFGQELADYITFKTINALCYLIINRYSRYYSHHQVFTLVQENQTGQLLRRIYQKYTNEYTTDSILKEIRTGITFVKNMMLEDNEIKELKFSFDHFDDIYNDYLSEMKKHKWMDYDDQLVYARLFLMRVPDLLKDYQQRFMYFCMDEAQDTSRIQHEILHLLAEKSQNVFLVGDEDQSIYGFRAAYPQALLHFTENWENAKVLLLEDNYRSTGNIISAASDFISRNMFRHFKNMKAVRQEGEQIHIIEVSGRSGQYRWLLEKAKENKDQFAVLYRNNDSAIPLIDMLNKNGISFHMRANDALFFSSRIVNDIRDIITFAYCPDNREIFQRIYYKFSLQISKKMAAEAIEMSAASGNSILFEMENSPDLQDWLKAKVVHLDQQFKKLTGIPGDHLIDYITMNMDYSSYAGSQNLDLSKIDILKQIADAQKDGQAFLNRLDELESFISNHQNSNDAKLNLSTIHSSKGREYNNVIMLDVIDGILPSKSDDIQIQQEERRLFYVGITRTKNSLYLFHIKKESQSFINEIISGLPKEVIDPDDLFASLSSDLSGRSYRDALGRKAVIIGQCGDEILLEYSDHQIAFTNLSEMLKNRRHVYSKKEHAKQRNMNNSHNRQTPPLAPGMQIQHKKYGLGRVNRILNGNAYVAFKDETRIFKINTLFEKHLIEIVDEGWY
;
A
#
# COMPACT_ATOMS: atom_id res chain seq x y z
N MET A 1 -45.12 -2.67 -4.66
CA MET A 1 -44.93 -1.17 -4.83
C MET A 1 -44.49 -0.96 -6.26
N ASP A 2 -45.03 0.07 -6.97
CA ASP A 2 -44.52 0.42 -8.27
C ASP A 2 -43.15 1.09 -8.19
N GLU A 3 -42.43 1.11 -9.32
CA GLU A 3 -41.06 1.60 -9.42
C GLU A 3 -40.95 3.09 -9.07
N GLU A 4 -41.83 3.92 -9.58
CA GLU A 4 -41.79 5.36 -9.36
C GLU A 4 -41.97 5.71 -7.87
N SER A 5 -42.93 5.06 -7.19
CA SER A 5 -43.16 5.22 -5.75
C SER A 5 -41.96 4.76 -4.92
N PHE A 6 -41.29 3.67 -5.35
CA PHE A 6 -40.09 3.18 -4.68
C PHE A 6 -38.93 4.18 -4.81
N LEU A 7 -38.66 4.63 -6.03
CA LEU A 7 -37.56 5.56 -6.30
C LEU A 7 -37.78 6.88 -5.54
N LYS A 8 -38.98 7.44 -5.59
CA LYS A 8 -39.31 8.67 -4.86
C LYS A 8 -39.12 8.52 -3.35
N LYS A 9 -39.50 7.38 -2.77
CA LYS A 9 -39.47 7.16 -1.32
C LYS A 9 -38.07 6.77 -0.81
N TYR A 10 -37.38 5.89 -1.53
CA TYR A 10 -36.18 5.22 -1.02
C TYR A 10 -34.87 5.66 -1.71
N THR A 11 -34.92 6.45 -2.80
CA THR A 11 -33.71 6.93 -3.48
C THR A 11 -33.70 8.44 -3.71
N PRO A 12 -34.22 9.26 -2.75
CA PRO A 12 -34.16 10.71 -2.92
C PRO A 12 -32.69 11.17 -3.02
N GLY A 13 -32.38 11.95 -4.04
CA GLY A 13 -31.04 12.50 -4.27
C GLY A 13 -30.03 11.52 -4.88
N PHE A 14 -30.45 10.35 -5.31
CA PHE A 14 -29.55 9.45 -6.08
C PHE A 14 -29.28 10.02 -7.47
N SER A 15 -28.06 9.85 -7.95
CA SER A 15 -27.69 10.16 -9.33
C SER A 15 -28.32 9.15 -10.32
N SER A 16 -28.32 9.50 -11.60
CA SER A 16 -28.78 8.58 -12.66
C SER A 16 -28.01 7.26 -12.65
N GLN A 17 -26.69 7.29 -12.44
CA GLN A 17 -25.85 6.09 -12.35
C GLN A 17 -26.24 5.23 -11.12
N GLN A 18 -26.53 5.86 -9.98
CA GLN A 18 -26.98 5.15 -8.78
C GLN A 18 -28.37 4.51 -8.99
N ILE A 19 -29.30 5.22 -9.63
CA ILE A 19 -30.63 4.70 -9.96
C ILE A 19 -30.50 3.50 -10.92
N GLN A 20 -29.70 3.64 -11.99
CA GLN A 20 -29.44 2.55 -12.92
C GLN A 20 -28.89 1.29 -12.21
N ALA A 21 -27.95 1.46 -11.28
CA ALA A 21 -27.41 0.35 -10.50
C ALA A 21 -28.45 -0.30 -9.57
N VAL A 22 -29.39 0.46 -9.03
CA VAL A 22 -30.49 -0.04 -8.20
C VAL A 22 -31.49 -0.83 -9.05
N THR A 23 -31.85 -0.37 -10.25
CA THR A 23 -32.95 -0.92 -11.06
C THR A 23 -32.51 -2.06 -11.99
N THR A 24 -31.23 -2.18 -12.32
CA THR A 24 -30.69 -3.27 -13.18
C THR A 24 -30.54 -4.54 -12.36
N VAL A 25 -31.60 -5.37 -12.22
CA VAL A 25 -31.65 -6.50 -11.29
C VAL A 25 -31.16 -7.83 -11.90
N ASP A 26 -31.60 -8.14 -13.11
CA ASP A 26 -31.40 -9.46 -13.68
C ASP A 26 -30.09 -9.59 -14.46
N GLY A 27 -29.49 -10.78 -14.36
CA GLY A 27 -28.23 -11.16 -15.00
C GLY A 27 -26.99 -10.73 -14.20
N PRO A 28 -25.79 -11.03 -14.72
CA PRO A 28 -24.54 -10.64 -14.10
C PRO A 28 -24.29 -9.13 -14.28
N VAL A 29 -24.05 -8.45 -13.18
CA VAL A 29 -23.79 -7.01 -13.15
C VAL A 29 -22.53 -6.73 -12.32
N LEU A 30 -21.57 -6.06 -12.91
CA LEU A 30 -20.44 -5.46 -12.21
C LEU A 30 -20.68 -3.97 -12.03
N LEU A 31 -20.66 -3.49 -10.80
CA LEU A 31 -20.71 -2.08 -10.46
C LEU A 31 -19.32 -1.60 -10.07
N LEU A 32 -18.65 -0.94 -10.99
CA LEU A 32 -17.36 -0.29 -10.73
C LEU A 32 -17.63 1.09 -10.12
N ALA A 33 -17.17 1.27 -8.90
CA ALA A 33 -17.60 2.38 -8.08
C ALA A 33 -16.40 3.07 -7.41
N VAL A 34 -16.12 4.32 -7.82
CA VAL A 34 -15.03 5.11 -7.25
C VAL A 34 -15.17 5.32 -5.74
N PRO A 35 -14.09 5.65 -5.00
CA PRO A 35 -14.17 5.96 -3.58
C PRO A 35 -15.23 7.03 -3.30
N GLY A 36 -16.00 6.86 -2.23
CA GLY A 36 -16.99 7.88 -1.83
C GLY A 36 -18.21 8.01 -2.73
N SER A 37 -18.48 7.10 -3.67
CA SER A 37 -19.62 7.11 -4.58
C SER A 37 -20.93 6.54 -4.01
N GLY A 38 -20.91 6.06 -2.75
CA GLY A 38 -22.09 5.51 -2.10
C GLY A 38 -22.38 4.04 -2.41
N LYS A 39 -21.37 3.23 -2.74
CA LYS A 39 -21.45 1.78 -3.04
C LYS A 39 -22.45 1.03 -2.15
N THR A 40 -22.21 1.04 -0.85
CA THR A 40 -23.05 0.32 0.13
C THR A 40 -24.50 0.85 0.18
N THR A 41 -24.70 2.15 -0.02
CA THR A 41 -26.02 2.78 -0.06
C THR A 41 -26.82 2.31 -1.29
N VAL A 42 -26.16 2.21 -2.43
CA VAL A 42 -26.74 1.67 -3.67
C VAL A 42 -27.09 0.20 -3.52
N LEU A 43 -26.17 -0.62 -2.95
CA LEU A 43 -26.40 -2.04 -2.71
C LEU A 43 -27.62 -2.28 -1.81
N ILE A 44 -27.73 -1.54 -0.71
CA ILE A 44 -28.88 -1.62 0.21
C ILE A 44 -30.16 -1.22 -0.49
N ALA A 45 -30.17 -0.12 -1.27
CA ALA A 45 -31.34 0.32 -2.02
C ALA A 45 -31.76 -0.69 -3.09
N ARG A 46 -30.79 -1.31 -3.79
CA ARG A 46 -31.02 -2.37 -4.78
C ARG A 46 -31.73 -3.59 -4.15
N ILE A 47 -31.25 -4.06 -3.00
CA ILE A 47 -31.91 -5.18 -2.29
C ILE A 47 -33.36 -4.82 -1.93
N GLY A 48 -33.60 -3.61 -1.45
CA GLY A 48 -34.96 -3.11 -1.22
C GLY A 48 -35.80 -3.08 -2.50
N TYR A 49 -35.26 -2.60 -3.62
CA TYR A 49 -35.93 -2.59 -4.92
C TYR A 49 -36.28 -4.02 -5.40
N MET A 50 -35.36 -4.97 -5.25
CA MET A 50 -35.60 -6.39 -5.58
C MET A 50 -36.82 -6.93 -4.84
N ILE A 51 -36.98 -6.63 -3.57
CA ILE A 51 -38.07 -7.13 -2.72
C ILE A 51 -39.38 -6.38 -3.01
N TYR A 52 -39.37 -5.03 -3.00
CA TYR A 52 -40.59 -4.25 -3.05
C TYR A 52 -41.16 -4.04 -4.46
N VAL A 53 -40.31 -4.02 -5.48
CA VAL A 53 -40.73 -3.75 -6.88
C VAL A 53 -40.73 -5.02 -7.71
N LYS A 54 -39.67 -5.83 -7.59
CA LYS A 54 -39.54 -7.09 -8.35
C LYS A 54 -40.19 -8.29 -7.65
N ASN A 55 -40.69 -8.12 -6.42
CA ASN A 55 -41.33 -9.17 -5.63
C ASN A 55 -40.44 -10.43 -5.41
N ILE A 56 -39.12 -10.23 -5.32
CA ILE A 56 -38.16 -11.30 -5.08
C ILE A 56 -38.24 -11.71 -3.61
N ASP A 57 -38.30 -13.05 -3.35
CA ASP A 57 -38.26 -13.57 -1.98
C ASP A 57 -36.94 -13.19 -1.29
N PRO A 58 -36.97 -12.47 -0.17
CA PRO A 58 -35.77 -12.08 0.56
C PRO A 58 -34.90 -13.26 1.02
N ARG A 59 -35.48 -14.47 1.19
CA ARG A 59 -34.75 -15.69 1.55
C ARG A 59 -33.85 -16.21 0.42
N SER A 60 -34.14 -15.81 -0.83
CA SER A 60 -33.36 -16.17 -2.01
C SER A 60 -32.18 -15.23 -2.27
N ILE A 61 -31.99 -14.21 -1.44
CA ILE A 61 -30.92 -13.21 -1.58
C ILE A 61 -29.77 -13.52 -0.62
N LEU A 62 -28.56 -13.68 -1.17
CA LEU A 62 -27.32 -13.83 -0.43
C LEU A 62 -26.44 -12.58 -0.63
N VAL A 63 -26.11 -11.92 0.48
CA VAL A 63 -25.21 -10.76 0.50
C VAL A 63 -23.90 -11.16 1.16
N MET A 64 -22.81 -11.07 0.40
CA MET A 64 -21.47 -11.45 0.82
C MET A 64 -20.59 -10.22 1.05
N THR A 65 -19.84 -10.25 2.13
CA THR A 65 -18.93 -9.18 2.52
C THR A 65 -17.57 -9.73 2.94
N TYR A 66 -16.56 -8.87 3.02
CA TYR A 66 -15.22 -9.29 3.41
C TYR A 66 -15.07 -9.57 4.92
N THR A 67 -15.77 -8.81 5.79
CA THR A 67 -15.69 -8.98 7.24
C THR A 67 -17.06 -9.17 7.89
N THR A 68 -17.09 -9.87 9.03
CA THR A 68 -18.32 -10.04 9.81
C THR A 68 -18.90 -8.70 10.27
N ALA A 69 -18.04 -7.76 10.69
CA ALA A 69 -18.49 -6.44 11.10
C ALA A 69 -19.20 -5.69 9.97
N THR A 70 -18.70 -5.81 8.72
CA THR A 70 -19.37 -5.22 7.55
C THR A 70 -20.71 -5.90 7.25
N ALA A 71 -20.80 -7.22 7.39
CA ALA A 71 -22.05 -7.95 7.19
C ALA A 71 -23.13 -7.50 8.21
N ASP A 72 -22.75 -7.38 9.48
CA ASP A 72 -23.63 -6.91 10.56
C ASP A 72 -24.05 -5.45 10.35
N GLU A 73 -23.12 -4.59 9.93
CA GLU A 73 -23.40 -3.19 9.63
C GLU A 73 -24.37 -3.07 8.45
N MET A 74 -24.16 -3.81 7.37
CA MET A 74 -25.10 -3.85 6.24
C MET A 74 -26.48 -4.30 6.65
N LYS A 75 -26.59 -5.38 7.43
CA LYS A 75 -27.86 -5.85 7.97
C LYS A 75 -28.55 -4.76 8.78
N LYS A 76 -27.83 -4.06 9.68
CA LYS A 76 -28.38 -2.96 10.47
C LYS A 76 -28.83 -1.79 9.60
N ARG A 77 -28.04 -1.39 8.59
CA ARG A 77 -28.40 -0.32 7.65
C ARG A 77 -29.65 -0.68 6.83
N PHE A 78 -29.74 -1.94 6.38
CA PHE A 78 -30.92 -2.45 5.69
C PHE A 78 -32.14 -2.42 6.61
N ALA A 79 -32.02 -2.97 7.82
CA ALA A 79 -33.10 -2.99 8.80
C ALA A 79 -33.62 -1.59 9.15
N LYS A 80 -32.72 -0.61 9.32
CA LYS A 80 -33.09 0.78 9.56
C LYS A 80 -33.92 1.40 8.42
N ARG A 81 -33.68 0.96 7.18
CA ARG A 81 -34.34 1.56 6.01
C ARG A 81 -35.62 0.82 5.59
N PHE A 82 -35.65 -0.51 5.73
CA PHE A 82 -36.69 -1.38 5.20
C PHE A 82 -37.38 -2.25 6.25
N GLY A 83 -36.95 -2.21 7.50
CA GLY A 83 -37.53 -2.98 8.60
C GLY A 83 -36.71 -4.22 9.00
N GLN A 84 -36.75 -4.54 10.29
CA GLN A 84 -35.97 -5.65 10.86
C GLN A 84 -36.46 -7.00 10.35
N GLU A 85 -37.77 -7.20 10.20
CA GLU A 85 -38.36 -8.44 9.74
C GLU A 85 -37.80 -8.88 8.37
N LEU A 86 -37.74 -7.98 7.40
CA LEU A 86 -37.16 -8.28 6.09
C LEU A 86 -35.66 -8.55 6.19
N ALA A 87 -34.93 -7.79 7.03
CA ALA A 87 -33.51 -8.00 7.24
C ALA A 87 -33.17 -9.39 7.83
N ASP A 88 -34.09 -10.00 8.56
CA ASP A 88 -33.89 -11.33 9.16
C ASP A 88 -34.08 -12.47 8.14
N TYR A 89 -34.84 -12.26 7.08
CA TYR A 89 -34.97 -13.23 5.99
C TYR A 89 -33.77 -13.22 5.02
N ILE A 90 -33.11 -12.09 4.82
CA ILE A 90 -31.97 -11.98 3.92
C ILE A 90 -30.72 -12.60 4.58
N THR A 91 -29.93 -13.32 3.81
CA THR A 91 -28.67 -13.90 4.30
C THR A 91 -27.51 -12.92 4.10
N PHE A 92 -27.05 -12.25 5.18
CA PHE A 92 -25.82 -11.43 5.21
C PHE A 92 -24.71 -12.25 5.86
N LYS A 93 -23.64 -12.58 5.11
CA LYS A 93 -22.54 -13.42 5.60
C LYS A 93 -21.21 -13.03 4.97
N THR A 94 -20.10 -13.36 5.65
CA THR A 94 -18.81 -13.45 4.97
C THR A 94 -18.75 -14.72 4.13
N ILE A 95 -17.91 -14.74 3.11
CA ILE A 95 -17.73 -15.94 2.28
C ILE A 95 -17.23 -17.12 3.13
N ASN A 96 -16.30 -16.90 4.06
CA ASN A 96 -15.84 -17.95 4.98
C ASN A 96 -16.97 -18.51 5.85
N ALA A 97 -17.84 -17.64 6.36
CA ALA A 97 -19.00 -18.09 7.14
C ALA A 97 -19.98 -18.91 6.29
N LEU A 98 -20.16 -18.56 5.01
CA LEU A 98 -20.93 -19.39 4.07
C LEU A 98 -20.26 -20.74 3.84
N CYS A 99 -18.94 -20.76 3.60
CA CYS A 99 -18.16 -21.99 3.41
C CYS A 99 -18.26 -22.92 4.63
N TYR A 100 -18.21 -22.36 5.84
CA TYR A 100 -18.42 -23.13 7.06
C TYR A 100 -19.83 -23.78 7.12
N LEU A 101 -20.87 -23.08 6.67
CA LEU A 101 -22.21 -23.65 6.56
C LEU A 101 -22.28 -24.80 5.54
N ILE A 102 -21.59 -24.64 4.39
CA ILE A 102 -21.49 -25.68 3.36
C ILE A 102 -20.83 -26.94 3.93
N ILE A 103 -19.68 -26.78 4.61
CA ILE A 103 -18.94 -27.87 5.24
C ILE A 103 -19.80 -28.58 6.29
N ASN A 104 -20.49 -27.84 7.16
CA ASN A 104 -21.37 -28.43 8.18
C ASN A 104 -22.54 -29.19 7.56
N ARG A 105 -23.13 -28.67 6.47
CA ARG A 105 -24.19 -29.36 5.76
C ARG A 105 -23.68 -30.65 5.11
N TYR A 106 -22.51 -30.61 4.46
CA TYR A 106 -21.84 -31.79 3.95
C TYR A 106 -21.59 -32.82 5.06
N SER A 107 -21.02 -32.40 6.18
CA SER A 107 -20.71 -33.28 7.32
C SER A 107 -21.94 -33.99 7.86
N ARG A 108 -23.08 -33.29 7.96
CA ARG A 108 -24.32 -33.83 8.52
C ARG A 108 -25.05 -34.80 7.59
N TYR A 109 -25.09 -34.50 6.29
CA TYR A 109 -26.00 -35.18 5.37
C TYR A 109 -25.32 -36.09 4.35
N TYR A 110 -23.99 -35.87 4.09
CA TYR A 110 -23.29 -36.53 2.99
C TYR A 110 -22.04 -37.32 3.40
N SER A 111 -21.51 -37.15 4.62
CA SER A 111 -20.23 -37.74 5.02
C SER A 111 -20.28 -38.61 6.30
N HIS A 112 -21.43 -39.09 6.70
CA HIS A 112 -21.55 -39.88 7.93
C HIS A 112 -20.90 -39.24 9.18
N HIS A 113 -21.08 -37.93 9.35
CA HIS A 113 -20.58 -37.12 10.47
C HIS A 113 -19.05 -37.00 10.57
N GLN A 114 -18.34 -36.93 9.43
CA GLN A 114 -16.94 -36.48 9.47
C GLN A 114 -16.88 -35.05 10.01
N VAL A 115 -16.18 -34.86 11.12
CA VAL A 115 -16.02 -33.57 11.76
C VAL A 115 -14.62 -33.08 11.48
N PHE A 116 -14.52 -31.84 10.94
CA PHE A 116 -13.27 -31.11 10.84
C PHE A 116 -13.16 -30.14 12.01
N THR A 117 -11.99 -30.11 12.66
CA THR A 117 -11.74 -29.20 13.78
C THR A 117 -11.08 -27.92 13.26
N LEU A 118 -11.76 -26.78 13.44
CA LEU A 118 -11.14 -25.47 13.15
C LEU A 118 -10.04 -25.20 14.19
N VAL A 119 -8.81 -25.06 13.72
CA VAL A 119 -7.65 -24.81 14.58
C VAL A 119 -7.36 -23.31 14.66
N GLN A 120 -6.87 -22.91 15.83
CA GLN A 120 -6.47 -21.52 16.08
C GLN A 120 -5.03 -21.26 15.60
N GLU A 121 -4.70 -20.00 15.38
CA GLU A 121 -3.38 -19.55 14.90
C GLU A 121 -2.22 -20.00 15.80
N ASN A 122 -2.43 -20.11 17.11
CA ASN A 122 -1.39 -20.58 18.04
C ASN A 122 -0.99 -22.04 17.76
N GLN A 123 -1.96 -22.91 17.45
CA GLN A 123 -1.71 -24.32 17.16
C GLN A 123 -0.99 -24.49 15.82
N THR A 124 -1.47 -23.81 14.78
CA THR A 124 -0.81 -23.82 13.46
C THR A 124 0.58 -23.20 13.54
N GLY A 125 0.76 -22.13 14.35
CA GLY A 125 2.06 -21.51 14.56
C GLY A 125 3.09 -22.46 15.20
N GLN A 126 2.71 -23.23 16.22
CA GLN A 126 3.61 -24.22 16.83
C GLN A 126 3.96 -25.34 15.84
N LEU A 127 2.99 -25.79 15.05
CA LEU A 127 3.21 -26.78 14.00
C LEU A 127 4.21 -26.26 12.95
N LEU A 128 3.99 -25.05 12.42
CA LEU A 128 4.85 -24.44 11.41
C LEU A 128 6.29 -24.19 11.92
N ARG A 129 6.46 -23.76 13.18
CA ARG A 129 7.79 -23.61 13.79
C ARG A 129 8.55 -24.93 13.81
N ARG A 130 7.88 -26.05 14.20
CA ARG A 130 8.47 -27.37 14.21
C ARG A 130 8.82 -27.87 12.82
N ILE A 131 7.97 -27.66 11.83
CA ILE A 131 8.21 -28.06 10.44
C ILE A 131 9.36 -27.24 9.86
N TYR A 132 9.37 -25.92 10.05
CA TYR A 132 10.44 -25.03 9.59
C TYR A 132 11.82 -25.48 10.14
N GLN A 133 11.90 -25.72 11.45
CA GLN A 133 13.13 -26.20 12.09
C GLN A 133 13.61 -27.55 11.52
N LYS A 134 12.69 -28.44 11.12
CA LYS A 134 13.02 -29.73 10.51
C LYS A 134 13.78 -29.57 9.18
N TYR A 135 13.41 -28.59 8.35
CA TYR A 135 14.00 -28.43 7.02
C TYR A 135 15.18 -27.47 7.01
N THR A 136 15.18 -26.45 7.84
CA THR A 136 16.23 -25.39 7.83
C THR A 136 17.28 -25.57 8.92
N ASN A 137 17.01 -26.38 9.95
CA ASN A 137 17.81 -26.48 11.20
C ASN A 137 17.93 -25.13 11.95
N GLU A 138 17.05 -24.16 11.66
CA GLU A 138 17.04 -22.84 12.27
C GLU A 138 15.77 -22.63 13.13
N TYR A 139 15.86 -21.73 14.12
CA TYR A 139 14.69 -21.30 14.89
C TYR A 139 13.86 -20.29 14.08
N THR A 140 12.54 -20.51 14.03
CA THR A 140 11.61 -19.63 13.33
C THR A 140 11.41 -18.32 14.10
N THR A 141 11.70 -17.19 13.47
CA THR A 141 11.32 -15.87 14.00
C THR A 141 9.83 -15.60 13.71
N ASP A 142 9.24 -14.61 14.39
CA ASP A 142 7.84 -14.23 14.13
C ASP A 142 7.66 -13.66 12.71
N SER A 143 8.69 -13.01 12.17
CA SER A 143 8.69 -12.53 10.78
C SER A 143 8.61 -13.68 9.78
N ILE A 144 9.45 -14.69 9.93
CA ILE A 144 9.46 -15.90 9.08
C ILE A 144 8.12 -16.65 9.23
N LEU A 145 7.61 -16.81 10.45
CA LEU A 145 6.32 -17.46 10.68
C LEU A 145 5.18 -16.74 9.96
N LYS A 146 5.18 -15.41 9.99
CA LYS A 146 4.22 -14.59 9.26
C LYS A 146 4.36 -14.77 7.75
N GLU A 147 5.58 -14.82 7.23
CA GLU A 147 5.86 -15.03 5.80
C GLU A 147 5.38 -16.42 5.34
N ILE A 148 5.66 -17.48 6.12
CA ILE A 148 5.15 -18.84 5.83
C ILE A 148 3.62 -18.85 5.77
N ARG A 149 2.94 -18.26 6.76
CA ARG A 149 1.48 -18.17 6.79
C ARG A 149 0.91 -17.42 5.59
N THR A 150 1.53 -16.30 5.23
CA THR A 150 1.14 -15.51 4.06
C THR A 150 1.28 -16.34 2.77
N GLY A 151 2.37 -17.09 2.64
CA GLY A 151 2.58 -18.00 1.52
C GLY A 151 1.52 -19.11 1.45
N ILE A 152 1.21 -19.76 2.57
CA ILE A 152 0.15 -20.79 2.65
C ILE A 152 -1.21 -20.20 2.24
N THR A 153 -1.57 -19.04 2.79
CA THR A 153 -2.80 -18.33 2.41
C THR A 153 -2.83 -18.02 0.92
N PHE A 154 -1.73 -17.51 0.36
CA PHE A 154 -1.62 -17.18 -1.05
C PHE A 154 -1.81 -18.43 -1.94
N VAL A 155 -1.10 -19.51 -1.66
CA VAL A 155 -1.22 -20.77 -2.41
C VAL A 155 -2.65 -21.30 -2.41
N LYS A 156 -3.28 -21.40 -1.24
CA LYS A 156 -4.66 -21.93 -1.11
C LYS A 156 -5.68 -21.03 -1.80
N ASN A 157 -5.58 -19.72 -1.62
CA ASN A 157 -6.56 -18.75 -2.14
C ASN A 157 -6.41 -18.48 -3.63
N MET A 158 -5.19 -18.56 -4.17
CA MET A 158 -4.92 -18.47 -5.62
C MET A 158 -5.05 -19.81 -6.31
N MET A 159 -5.23 -20.90 -5.57
CA MET A 159 -5.32 -22.27 -6.09
C MET A 159 -4.10 -22.63 -6.97
N LEU A 160 -2.90 -22.32 -6.47
CA LEU A 160 -1.67 -22.57 -7.22
C LEU A 160 -1.36 -24.07 -7.35
N GLU A 161 -0.85 -24.44 -8.50
CA GLU A 161 -0.34 -25.79 -8.77
C GLU A 161 1.11 -25.96 -8.29
N ASP A 162 1.58 -27.20 -8.14
CA ASP A 162 2.93 -27.52 -7.61
C ASP A 162 4.07 -26.79 -8.34
N ASN A 163 3.94 -26.55 -9.63
CA ASN A 163 4.93 -25.82 -10.41
C ASN A 163 4.96 -24.33 -10.05
N GLU A 164 3.79 -23.72 -9.87
CA GLU A 164 3.65 -22.32 -9.51
C GLU A 164 4.13 -22.07 -8.07
N ILE A 165 3.92 -23.04 -7.16
CA ILE A 165 4.39 -22.97 -5.76
C ILE A 165 5.93 -22.88 -5.70
N LYS A 166 6.63 -23.64 -6.56
CA LYS A 166 8.09 -23.64 -6.63
C LYS A 166 8.69 -22.35 -7.18
N GLU A 167 7.91 -21.57 -7.92
CA GLU A 167 8.33 -20.26 -8.44
C GLU A 167 8.22 -19.13 -7.41
N LEU A 168 7.51 -19.37 -6.30
CA LEU A 168 7.37 -18.39 -5.23
C LEU A 168 8.71 -18.14 -4.54
N LYS A 169 9.01 -16.88 -4.27
CA LYS A 169 10.25 -16.46 -3.60
C LYS A 169 9.95 -16.05 -2.16
N PHE A 170 10.72 -16.60 -1.25
CA PHE A 170 10.66 -16.29 0.19
C PHE A 170 12.05 -15.88 0.68
N SER A 171 12.10 -15.31 1.89
CA SER A 171 13.37 -15.00 2.56
C SER A 171 14.09 -16.25 3.13
N PHE A 172 13.53 -17.44 2.90
CA PHE A 172 14.02 -18.74 3.36
C PHE A 172 13.76 -19.81 2.28
N ASP A 173 14.50 -20.93 2.37
CA ASP A 173 14.38 -22.04 1.44
C ASP A 173 13.34 -23.08 1.91
N HIS A 174 13.00 -24.05 1.04
CA HIS A 174 12.15 -25.21 1.33
C HIS A 174 10.67 -24.90 1.61
N PHE A 175 10.12 -23.80 1.07
CA PHE A 175 8.72 -23.48 1.30
C PHE A 175 7.77 -24.57 0.81
N ASP A 176 8.02 -25.18 -0.33
CA ASP A 176 7.23 -26.29 -0.90
C ASP A 176 7.20 -27.53 0.00
N ASP A 177 8.34 -27.91 0.57
CA ASP A 177 8.44 -29.01 1.54
C ASP A 177 7.68 -28.69 2.84
N ILE A 178 7.83 -27.45 3.34
CA ILE A 178 7.13 -26.97 4.54
C ILE A 178 5.62 -26.98 4.32
N TYR A 179 5.16 -26.53 3.14
CA TYR A 179 3.75 -26.51 2.79
C TYR A 179 3.16 -27.91 2.71
N ASN A 180 3.86 -28.85 2.05
CA ASN A 180 3.41 -30.24 1.91
C ASN A 180 3.33 -30.98 3.26
N ASP A 181 4.33 -30.80 4.14
CA ASP A 181 4.29 -31.36 5.50
C ASP A 181 3.16 -30.73 6.32
N TYR A 182 2.94 -29.42 6.19
CA TYR A 182 1.82 -28.75 6.84
C TYR A 182 0.47 -29.35 6.42
N LEU A 183 0.23 -29.52 5.12
CA LEU A 183 -0.99 -30.16 4.61
C LEU A 183 -1.15 -31.60 5.13
N SER A 184 -0.07 -32.36 5.18
CA SER A 184 -0.05 -33.75 5.66
C SER A 184 -0.47 -33.83 7.14
N GLU A 185 0.11 -32.98 8.00
CA GLU A 185 -0.23 -32.93 9.42
C GLU A 185 -1.66 -32.43 9.65
N MET A 186 -2.12 -31.40 8.91
CA MET A 186 -3.50 -30.92 8.97
C MET A 186 -4.49 -32.03 8.63
N LYS A 187 -4.22 -32.80 7.56
CA LYS A 187 -5.05 -33.94 7.13
C LYS A 187 -5.05 -35.07 8.17
N LYS A 188 -3.90 -35.43 8.70
CA LYS A 188 -3.71 -36.49 9.71
C LYS A 188 -4.52 -36.22 10.97
N HIS A 189 -4.56 -34.96 11.41
CA HIS A 189 -5.31 -34.56 12.60
C HIS A 189 -6.77 -34.16 12.33
N LYS A 190 -7.22 -34.20 11.06
CA LYS A 190 -8.52 -33.66 10.62
C LYS A 190 -8.72 -32.20 11.04
N TRP A 191 -7.64 -31.44 11.01
CA TRP A 191 -7.62 -30.01 11.27
C TRP A 191 -7.97 -29.23 10.03
N MET A 192 -8.49 -28.02 10.23
CA MET A 192 -8.89 -27.10 9.19
C MET A 192 -8.58 -25.68 9.68
N ASP A 193 -7.88 -24.91 8.88
CA ASP A 193 -7.73 -23.45 9.08
C ASP A 193 -8.81 -22.66 8.33
N TYR A 194 -8.76 -21.33 8.37
CA TYR A 194 -9.73 -20.49 7.68
C TYR A 194 -9.63 -20.57 6.15
N ASP A 195 -8.44 -20.81 5.60
CA ASP A 195 -8.25 -20.97 4.16
C ASP A 195 -8.74 -22.35 3.70
N ASP A 196 -8.55 -23.38 4.53
CA ASP A 196 -9.10 -24.71 4.28
C ASP A 196 -10.63 -24.73 4.20
N GLN A 197 -11.33 -23.80 4.88
CA GLN A 197 -12.78 -23.68 4.73
C GLN A 197 -13.18 -23.40 3.28
N LEU A 198 -12.42 -22.53 2.60
CA LEU A 198 -12.67 -22.22 1.18
C LEU A 198 -12.36 -23.43 0.30
N VAL A 199 -11.22 -24.07 0.52
CA VAL A 199 -10.76 -25.25 -0.24
C VAL A 199 -11.76 -26.39 -0.12
N TYR A 200 -12.17 -26.74 1.10
CA TYR A 200 -13.13 -27.83 1.32
C TYR A 200 -14.54 -27.49 0.84
N ALA A 201 -15.02 -26.27 1.03
CA ALA A 201 -16.32 -25.85 0.51
C ALA A 201 -16.38 -25.98 -1.01
N ARG A 202 -15.37 -25.47 -1.73
CA ARG A 202 -15.26 -25.64 -3.19
C ARG A 202 -15.23 -27.11 -3.58
N LEU A 203 -14.39 -27.90 -2.93
CA LEU A 203 -14.27 -29.34 -3.21
C LEU A 203 -15.59 -30.09 -3.03
N PHE A 204 -16.33 -29.81 -1.94
CA PHE A 204 -17.61 -30.48 -1.66
C PHE A 204 -18.70 -30.05 -2.63
N LEU A 205 -18.77 -28.78 -3.00
CA LEU A 205 -19.68 -28.28 -4.04
C LEU A 205 -19.44 -28.96 -5.39
N MET A 206 -18.17 -29.17 -5.77
CA MET A 206 -17.83 -29.84 -7.03
C MET A 206 -18.11 -31.33 -7.00
N ARG A 207 -17.87 -32.01 -5.88
CA ARG A 207 -17.97 -33.48 -5.77
C ARG A 207 -19.35 -34.00 -5.36
N VAL A 208 -20.23 -33.16 -4.81
CA VAL A 208 -21.55 -33.53 -4.33
C VAL A 208 -22.62 -32.70 -5.01
N PRO A 209 -23.10 -33.13 -6.20
CA PRO A 209 -24.06 -32.36 -7.00
C PRO A 209 -25.35 -32.00 -6.24
N ASP A 210 -25.84 -32.86 -5.34
CA ASP A 210 -27.04 -32.56 -4.57
C ASP A 210 -26.82 -31.44 -3.55
N LEU A 211 -25.62 -31.37 -2.94
CA LEU A 211 -25.23 -30.26 -2.08
C LEU A 211 -25.21 -28.94 -2.84
N LEU A 212 -24.60 -28.93 -4.03
CA LEU A 212 -24.57 -27.76 -4.89
C LEU A 212 -25.97 -27.33 -5.30
N LYS A 213 -26.80 -28.27 -5.73
CA LYS A 213 -28.21 -28.05 -6.10
C LYS A 213 -29.03 -27.42 -4.98
N ASP A 214 -28.83 -27.89 -3.73
CA ASP A 214 -29.49 -27.33 -2.54
C ASP A 214 -29.20 -25.82 -2.38
N TYR A 215 -27.96 -25.42 -2.54
CA TYR A 215 -27.56 -24.01 -2.44
C TYR A 215 -28.02 -23.19 -3.65
N GLN A 216 -27.95 -23.75 -4.87
CA GLN A 216 -28.45 -23.11 -6.10
C GLN A 216 -29.98 -22.92 -6.10
N GLN A 217 -30.73 -23.81 -5.45
CA GLN A 217 -32.18 -23.67 -5.28
C GLN A 217 -32.54 -22.66 -4.19
N ARG A 218 -31.71 -22.58 -3.14
CA ARG A 218 -31.94 -21.67 -2.01
C ARG A 218 -31.63 -20.22 -2.41
N PHE A 219 -30.53 -19.97 -3.09
CA PHE A 219 -30.07 -18.63 -3.45
C PHE A 219 -30.15 -18.39 -4.95
N MET A 220 -30.94 -17.41 -5.31
CA MET A 220 -31.16 -17.03 -6.71
C MET A 220 -30.48 -15.70 -7.05
N TYR A 221 -30.12 -14.89 -6.05
CA TYR A 221 -29.48 -13.59 -6.20
C TYR A 221 -28.28 -13.47 -5.27
N PHE A 222 -27.14 -13.16 -5.85
CA PHE A 222 -25.86 -13.05 -5.17
C PHE A 222 -25.35 -11.61 -5.26
N CYS A 223 -25.16 -10.98 -4.12
CA CYS A 223 -24.59 -9.65 -4.02
C CYS A 223 -23.24 -9.75 -3.27
N MET A 224 -22.18 -9.16 -3.81
CA MET A 224 -20.86 -9.13 -3.19
C MET A 224 -20.36 -7.70 -3.12
N ASP A 225 -20.04 -7.22 -1.91
CA ASP A 225 -19.40 -5.92 -1.69
C ASP A 225 -17.88 -6.08 -1.59
N GLU A 226 -17.14 -5.04 -1.98
CA GLU A 226 -15.67 -5.02 -2.02
C GLU A 226 -15.07 -6.21 -2.81
N ALA A 227 -15.67 -6.51 -3.96
CA ALA A 227 -15.32 -7.69 -4.78
C ALA A 227 -13.85 -7.70 -5.25
N GLN A 228 -13.17 -6.55 -5.30
CA GLN A 228 -11.74 -6.45 -5.63
C GLN A 228 -10.81 -7.06 -4.57
N ASP A 229 -11.31 -7.28 -3.35
CA ASP A 229 -10.52 -7.84 -2.23
C ASP A 229 -10.71 -9.35 -2.07
N THR A 230 -11.60 -9.95 -2.87
CA THR A 230 -11.87 -11.39 -2.82
C THR A 230 -10.82 -12.18 -3.60
N SER A 231 -10.53 -13.38 -3.12
CA SER A 231 -9.54 -14.27 -3.73
C SER A 231 -10.10 -15.08 -4.91
N ARG A 232 -9.20 -15.67 -5.69
CA ARG A 232 -9.58 -16.51 -6.86
C ARG A 232 -10.53 -17.65 -6.45
N ILE A 233 -10.23 -18.37 -5.36
CA ILE A 233 -11.10 -19.46 -4.89
C ILE A 233 -12.48 -18.96 -4.43
N GLN A 234 -12.58 -17.74 -3.90
CA GLN A 234 -13.85 -17.15 -3.51
C GLN A 234 -14.72 -16.81 -4.73
N HIS A 235 -14.12 -16.31 -5.81
CA HIS A 235 -14.81 -16.11 -7.08
C HIS A 235 -15.26 -17.45 -7.71
N GLU A 236 -14.45 -18.49 -7.64
CA GLU A 236 -14.80 -19.83 -8.08
C GLU A 236 -16.03 -20.38 -7.32
N ILE A 237 -16.05 -20.23 -5.99
CA ILE A 237 -17.20 -20.66 -5.17
C ILE A 237 -18.46 -19.89 -5.56
N LEU A 238 -18.34 -18.56 -5.78
CA LEU A 238 -19.46 -17.75 -6.26
C LEU A 238 -19.95 -18.24 -7.62
N HIS A 239 -19.03 -18.53 -8.54
CA HIS A 239 -19.36 -19.01 -9.88
C HIS A 239 -20.13 -20.33 -9.82
N LEU A 240 -19.67 -21.32 -9.03
CA LEU A 240 -20.37 -22.58 -8.83
C LEU A 240 -21.80 -22.38 -8.28
N LEU A 241 -21.95 -21.50 -7.29
CA LEU A 241 -23.26 -21.23 -6.68
C LEU A 241 -24.22 -20.50 -7.63
N ALA A 242 -23.74 -19.55 -8.40
CA ALA A 242 -24.55 -18.70 -9.25
C ALA A 242 -24.71 -19.23 -10.68
N GLU A 243 -24.07 -20.33 -11.06
CA GLU A 243 -24.04 -20.89 -12.42
C GLU A 243 -25.45 -21.00 -13.06
N LYS A 244 -26.44 -21.42 -12.32
CA LYS A 244 -27.82 -21.59 -12.83
C LYS A 244 -28.62 -20.30 -12.89
N SER A 245 -28.48 -19.44 -11.87
CA SER A 245 -29.30 -18.24 -11.79
C SER A 245 -28.73 -17.09 -12.60
N GLN A 246 -27.40 -17.04 -12.75
CA GLN A 246 -26.65 -15.96 -13.38
C GLN A 246 -26.91 -14.55 -12.77
N ASN A 247 -27.64 -14.47 -11.65
CA ASN A 247 -28.00 -13.21 -11.02
C ASN A 247 -26.94 -12.81 -9.98
N VAL A 248 -25.84 -12.26 -10.48
CA VAL A 248 -24.70 -11.82 -9.69
C VAL A 248 -24.59 -10.30 -9.76
N PHE A 249 -24.42 -9.65 -8.62
CA PHE A 249 -24.14 -8.23 -8.51
C PHE A 249 -22.85 -8.04 -7.70
N LEU A 250 -21.75 -7.79 -8.42
CA LEU A 250 -20.47 -7.48 -7.82
C LEU A 250 -20.28 -5.97 -7.70
N VAL A 251 -19.95 -5.50 -6.52
CA VAL A 251 -19.60 -4.10 -6.27
C VAL A 251 -18.13 -4.02 -5.90
N GLY A 252 -17.37 -3.21 -6.62
CA GLY A 252 -15.95 -3.10 -6.36
C GLY A 252 -15.29 -1.91 -7.06
N ASP A 253 -14.00 -1.79 -6.79
CA ASP A 253 -13.11 -0.84 -7.43
C ASP A 253 -11.70 -1.44 -7.46
N GLU A 254 -11.25 -1.89 -8.63
CA GLU A 254 -9.92 -2.50 -8.77
C GLU A 254 -8.80 -1.54 -8.40
N ASP A 255 -9.04 -0.21 -8.50
CA ASP A 255 -8.10 0.82 -8.05
C ASP A 255 -7.96 0.87 -6.51
N GLN A 256 -8.86 0.21 -5.76
CA GLN A 256 -8.78 0.05 -4.31
C GLN A 256 -8.36 -1.36 -3.88
N SER A 257 -7.92 -2.23 -4.79
CA SER A 257 -7.39 -3.55 -4.44
C SER A 257 -5.97 -3.42 -3.89
N ILE A 258 -5.83 -3.61 -2.58
CA ILE A 258 -4.58 -3.46 -1.81
C ILE A 258 -4.26 -4.66 -0.91
N TYR A 259 -4.91 -5.79 -1.13
CA TYR A 259 -4.72 -7.03 -0.38
C TYR A 259 -4.15 -8.16 -1.23
N GLY A 260 -3.32 -7.84 -2.23
CA GLY A 260 -2.64 -8.83 -3.07
C GLY A 260 -1.83 -9.83 -2.23
N PHE A 261 -1.17 -9.36 -1.17
CA PHE A 261 -0.47 -10.22 -0.20
C PHE A 261 -1.39 -11.21 0.57
N ARG A 262 -2.72 -11.03 0.52
CA ARG A 262 -3.74 -11.97 1.00
C ARG A 262 -4.47 -12.66 -0.14
N ALA A 263 -3.86 -12.71 -1.31
CA ALA A 263 -4.42 -13.30 -2.51
C ALA A 263 -5.70 -12.63 -3.04
N ALA A 264 -5.86 -11.30 -2.84
CA ALA A 264 -6.90 -10.57 -3.55
C ALA A 264 -6.70 -10.69 -5.07
N TYR A 265 -7.80 -10.93 -5.79
CA TYR A 265 -7.80 -11.24 -7.22
C TYR A 265 -8.63 -10.23 -8.03
N PRO A 266 -8.14 -8.98 -8.19
CA PRO A 266 -8.86 -7.94 -8.95
C PRO A 266 -9.06 -8.28 -10.43
N GLN A 267 -8.31 -9.25 -10.96
CA GLN A 267 -8.48 -9.77 -12.31
C GLN A 267 -9.90 -10.30 -12.57
N ALA A 268 -10.58 -10.79 -11.53
CA ALA A 268 -11.97 -11.20 -11.64
C ALA A 268 -12.90 -10.05 -12.06
N LEU A 269 -12.60 -8.80 -11.68
CA LEU A 269 -13.34 -7.61 -12.09
C LEU A 269 -12.93 -7.20 -13.51
N LEU A 270 -11.63 -7.25 -13.82
CA LEU A 270 -11.09 -6.87 -15.13
C LEU A 270 -11.63 -7.77 -16.25
N HIS A 271 -11.78 -9.06 -15.98
CA HIS A 271 -12.27 -10.07 -16.93
C HIS A 271 -13.72 -10.48 -16.67
N PHE A 272 -14.51 -9.63 -16.00
CA PHE A 272 -15.88 -9.97 -15.61
C PHE A 272 -16.77 -10.33 -16.80
N THR A 273 -16.67 -9.58 -17.90
CA THR A 273 -17.47 -9.81 -19.13
C THR A 273 -17.03 -11.05 -19.92
N GLU A 274 -15.83 -11.57 -19.65
CA GLU A 274 -15.33 -12.83 -20.23
C GLU A 274 -15.82 -14.04 -19.43
N ASN A 275 -15.97 -13.87 -18.11
CA ASN A 275 -16.35 -14.94 -17.20
C ASN A 275 -17.87 -15.11 -17.03
N TRP A 276 -18.69 -14.10 -17.41
CA TRP A 276 -20.14 -14.12 -17.25
C TRP A 276 -20.84 -13.76 -18.55
N GLU A 277 -21.73 -14.65 -19.00
CA GLU A 277 -22.52 -14.41 -20.22
C GLU A 277 -23.48 -13.22 -20.05
N ASN A 278 -23.59 -12.38 -21.08
CA ASN A 278 -24.46 -11.19 -21.07
C ASN A 278 -24.21 -10.22 -19.89
N ALA A 279 -22.99 -10.20 -19.37
CA ALA A 279 -22.59 -9.36 -18.26
C ALA A 279 -22.73 -7.85 -18.60
N LYS A 280 -23.19 -7.08 -17.62
CA LYS A 280 -23.28 -5.63 -17.69
C LYS A 280 -22.26 -4.99 -16.75
N VAL A 281 -21.54 -3.98 -17.24
CA VAL A 281 -20.64 -3.16 -16.42
C VAL A 281 -21.28 -1.79 -16.24
N LEU A 282 -21.54 -1.40 -15.00
CA LEU A 282 -22.08 -0.12 -14.61
C LEU A 282 -21.03 0.68 -13.85
N LEU A 283 -21.10 2.01 -13.93
CA LEU A 283 -20.13 2.90 -13.30
C LEU A 283 -20.81 3.77 -12.24
N LEU A 284 -20.12 4.02 -11.13
CA LEU A 284 -20.41 5.11 -10.19
C LEU A 284 -19.19 6.01 -10.15
N GLU A 285 -19.25 7.17 -10.78
CA GLU A 285 -18.12 8.08 -10.98
C GLU A 285 -18.17 9.32 -10.08
N ASP A 286 -19.32 9.60 -9.49
CA ASP A 286 -19.51 10.75 -8.61
C ASP A 286 -18.95 10.49 -7.20
N ASN A 287 -17.98 11.27 -6.77
CA ASN A 287 -17.44 11.25 -5.42
C ASN A 287 -18.10 12.29 -4.52
N TYR A 288 -18.79 11.83 -3.48
CA TYR A 288 -19.50 12.67 -2.49
C TYR A 288 -18.65 12.94 -1.23
N ARG A 289 -17.47 12.35 -1.12
CA ARG A 289 -16.62 12.39 0.08
C ARG A 289 -15.67 13.56 0.10
N SER A 290 -14.82 13.66 -0.91
CA SER A 290 -13.62 14.51 -0.95
C SER A 290 -13.86 15.78 -1.76
N THR A 291 -13.07 16.81 -1.49
CA THR A 291 -13.06 18.06 -2.27
C THR A 291 -12.45 17.86 -3.64
N GLY A 292 -12.73 18.79 -4.58
CA GLY A 292 -12.34 18.71 -5.98
C GLY A 292 -10.84 18.58 -6.20
N ASN A 293 -10.04 19.37 -5.48
CA ASN A 293 -8.56 19.32 -5.60
C ASN A 293 -7.98 17.96 -5.23
N ILE A 294 -8.52 17.30 -4.18
CA ILE A 294 -8.10 15.95 -3.77
C ILE A 294 -8.48 14.93 -4.83
N ILE A 295 -9.71 15.03 -5.38
CA ILE A 295 -10.20 14.08 -6.40
C ILE A 295 -9.44 14.23 -7.71
N SER A 296 -9.15 15.44 -8.15
CA SER A 296 -8.36 15.71 -9.34
C SER A 296 -6.97 15.08 -9.24
N ALA A 297 -6.25 15.33 -8.14
CA ALA A 297 -4.93 14.77 -7.91
C ALA A 297 -4.95 13.24 -7.80
N ALA A 298 -5.92 12.68 -7.08
CA ALA A 298 -6.06 11.23 -6.93
C ALA A 298 -6.38 10.54 -8.27
N SER A 299 -7.26 11.16 -9.10
CA SER A 299 -7.63 10.64 -10.41
C SER A 299 -6.45 10.65 -11.38
N ASP A 300 -5.70 11.77 -11.45
CA ASP A 300 -4.49 11.87 -12.28
C ASP A 300 -3.44 10.83 -11.84
N PHE A 301 -3.20 10.71 -10.55
CA PHE A 301 -2.23 9.78 -9.99
C PHE A 301 -2.56 8.33 -10.33
N ILE A 302 -3.81 7.87 -10.11
CA ILE A 302 -4.20 6.46 -10.34
C ILE A 302 -4.33 6.12 -11.83
N SER A 303 -4.58 7.12 -12.68
CA SER A 303 -4.72 6.91 -14.13
C SER A 303 -3.48 6.30 -14.79
N ARG A 304 -2.33 6.37 -14.13
CA ARG A 304 -1.04 5.82 -14.60
C ARG A 304 -0.92 4.29 -14.42
N ASN A 305 -1.81 3.67 -13.66
CA ASN A 305 -1.90 2.21 -13.61
C ASN A 305 -2.43 1.66 -14.94
N MET A 306 -1.87 0.53 -15.38
CA MET A 306 -2.22 -0.09 -16.67
C MET A 306 -3.42 -1.04 -16.57
N PHE A 307 -3.51 -1.81 -15.48
CA PHE A 307 -4.55 -2.83 -15.30
C PHE A 307 -5.73 -2.25 -14.53
N ARG A 308 -6.58 -1.49 -15.24
CA ARG A 308 -7.78 -0.87 -14.69
C ARG A 308 -8.82 -0.57 -15.77
N HIS A 309 -10.08 -0.48 -15.37
CA HIS A 309 -11.14 0.09 -16.21
C HIS A 309 -11.02 1.62 -16.28
N PHE A 310 -11.41 2.18 -17.39
CA PHE A 310 -11.51 3.63 -17.51
C PHE A 310 -12.70 4.12 -16.65
N LYS A 311 -12.42 5.03 -15.71
CA LYS A 311 -13.40 5.68 -14.84
C LYS A 311 -13.07 7.17 -14.78
N ASN A 312 -14.08 8.03 -14.96
CA ASN A 312 -13.90 9.47 -14.85
C ASN A 312 -14.44 9.95 -13.51
N MET A 313 -13.59 9.89 -12.47
CA MET A 313 -13.97 10.28 -11.12
C MET A 313 -14.23 11.79 -11.03
N LYS A 314 -15.42 12.16 -10.56
CA LYS A 314 -15.89 13.55 -10.45
C LYS A 314 -16.20 13.89 -8.99
N ALA A 315 -15.71 15.01 -8.51
CA ALA A 315 -16.11 15.53 -7.21
C ALA A 315 -17.48 16.20 -7.31
N VAL A 316 -18.40 15.82 -6.41
CA VAL A 316 -19.67 16.54 -6.22
C VAL A 316 -19.51 17.74 -5.31
N ARG A 317 -18.50 17.69 -4.43
CA ARG A 317 -18.14 18.79 -3.53
C ARG A 317 -17.33 19.86 -4.28
N GLN A 318 -17.30 21.06 -3.71
CA GLN A 318 -16.47 22.17 -4.22
C GLN A 318 -14.98 21.80 -4.23
N GLU A 319 -14.16 22.61 -4.91
CA GLU A 319 -12.73 22.35 -5.07
C GLU A 319 -11.99 22.20 -3.72
N GLY A 320 -12.35 23.02 -2.71
CA GLY A 320 -11.73 22.98 -1.38
C GLY A 320 -10.31 23.56 -1.35
N GLU A 321 -9.57 23.24 -0.29
CA GLU A 321 -8.19 23.66 -0.15
C GLU A 321 -7.25 22.91 -1.11
N GLN A 322 -6.14 23.55 -1.49
CA GLN A 322 -5.05 22.90 -2.21
C GLN A 322 -4.41 21.80 -1.34
N ILE A 323 -3.78 20.82 -1.97
CA ILE A 323 -3.01 19.82 -1.23
C ILE A 323 -1.79 20.51 -0.61
N HIS A 324 -1.62 20.34 0.70
CA HIS A 324 -0.53 20.96 1.46
C HIS A 324 0.75 20.14 1.29
N ILE A 325 1.74 20.70 0.60
CA ILE A 325 3.07 20.12 0.48
C ILE A 325 3.97 20.73 1.55
N ILE A 326 4.38 19.93 2.53
CA ILE A 326 5.20 20.37 3.67
C ILE A 326 6.66 19.99 3.39
N GLU A 327 7.50 20.99 3.23
CA GLU A 327 8.91 20.75 3.05
C GLU A 327 9.65 20.51 4.35
N VAL A 328 10.47 19.46 4.36
CA VAL A 328 11.32 19.12 5.50
C VAL A 328 12.71 18.73 5.05
N SER A 329 13.72 19.05 5.88
CA SER A 329 15.14 18.81 5.54
C SER A 329 15.53 17.32 5.57
N GLY A 330 14.76 16.47 6.24
CA GLY A 330 15.02 15.05 6.38
C GLY A 330 13.84 14.35 7.03
N ARG A 331 13.88 13.03 7.10
CA ARG A 331 12.79 12.18 7.61
C ARG A 331 12.33 12.58 9.01
N SER A 332 13.23 12.95 9.92
CA SER A 332 12.89 13.44 11.28
C SER A 332 12.09 14.74 11.29
N GLY A 333 12.17 15.54 10.22
CA GLY A 333 11.44 16.80 10.09
C GLY A 333 9.93 16.60 10.07
N GLN A 334 9.44 15.52 9.44
CA GLN A 334 8.00 15.20 9.41
C GLN A 334 7.44 14.88 10.80
N TYR A 335 8.21 14.17 11.66
CA TYR A 335 7.78 13.86 13.02
C TYR A 335 7.76 15.11 13.91
N ARG A 336 8.73 16.02 13.75
CA ARG A 336 8.76 17.30 14.47
C ARG A 336 7.58 18.19 14.07
N TRP A 337 7.29 18.28 12.77
CA TRP A 337 6.13 19.03 12.29
C TRP A 337 4.82 18.45 12.84
N LEU A 338 4.67 17.13 12.84
CA LEU A 338 3.52 16.44 13.42
C LEU A 338 3.38 16.69 14.93
N LEU A 339 4.49 16.71 15.66
CA LEU A 339 4.51 17.01 17.09
C LEU A 339 3.98 18.44 17.36
N GLU A 340 4.42 19.43 16.58
CA GLU A 340 3.96 20.80 16.73
C GLU A 340 2.47 20.93 16.38
N LYS A 341 2.02 20.29 15.32
CA LYS A 341 0.59 20.21 14.98
C LYS A 341 -0.24 19.55 16.07
N ALA A 342 0.27 18.50 16.68
CA ALA A 342 -0.40 17.84 17.81
C ALA A 342 -0.51 18.75 19.05
N LYS A 343 0.51 19.56 19.32
CA LYS A 343 0.49 20.55 20.42
C LYS A 343 -0.54 21.65 20.21
N GLU A 344 -0.81 22.07 18.97
CA GLU A 344 -1.87 23.03 18.67
C GLU A 344 -3.26 22.54 19.11
N ASN A 345 -3.48 21.24 19.13
CA ASN A 345 -4.68 20.52 19.59
C ASN A 345 -6.02 21.08 19.04
N LYS A 346 -6.01 21.65 17.84
CA LYS A 346 -7.20 22.29 17.23
C LYS A 346 -8.05 21.29 16.45
N ASP A 347 -7.42 20.57 15.53
CA ASP A 347 -8.08 19.71 14.57
C ASP A 347 -7.76 18.22 14.80
N GLN A 348 -8.64 17.34 14.33
CA GLN A 348 -8.38 15.91 14.27
C GLN A 348 -7.68 15.56 12.98
N PHE A 349 -6.58 14.82 13.08
CA PHE A 349 -5.82 14.31 11.95
C PHE A 349 -5.74 12.78 11.98
N ALA A 350 -5.87 12.17 10.82
CA ALA A 350 -5.42 10.81 10.61
C ALA A 350 -4.01 10.82 10.00
N VAL A 351 -3.07 10.23 10.71
CA VAL A 351 -1.69 10.02 10.21
C VAL A 351 -1.63 8.62 9.61
N LEU A 352 -1.52 8.56 8.29
CA LEU A 352 -1.52 7.32 7.54
C LEU A 352 -0.11 6.97 7.05
N TYR A 353 0.28 5.71 7.22
CA TYR A 353 1.60 5.22 6.86
C TYR A 353 1.52 3.80 6.26
N ARG A 354 2.59 3.40 5.56
CA ARG A 354 2.67 2.09 4.91
C ARG A 354 2.78 0.94 5.90
N ASN A 355 3.71 1.06 6.85
CA ASN A 355 4.05 0.04 7.85
C ASN A 355 3.98 0.63 9.25
N ASN A 356 3.66 -0.19 10.27
CA ASN A 356 3.62 0.23 11.65
C ASN A 356 4.97 0.80 12.14
N ASP A 357 6.06 0.32 11.59
CA ASP A 357 7.42 0.78 11.89
C ASP A 357 7.60 2.28 11.66
N SER A 358 6.97 2.84 10.62
CA SER A 358 7.02 4.28 10.32
C SER A 358 6.45 5.17 11.43
N ALA A 359 5.55 4.65 12.25
CA ALA A 359 4.96 5.40 13.34
C ALA A 359 5.83 5.43 14.61
N ILE A 360 6.81 4.52 14.75
CA ILE A 360 7.57 4.34 16.00
C ILE A 360 8.33 5.61 16.43
N PRO A 361 9.06 6.32 15.54
CA PRO A 361 9.72 7.57 15.92
C PRO A 361 8.72 8.66 16.33
N LEU A 362 7.56 8.72 15.69
CA LEU A 362 6.49 9.64 16.07
C LEU A 362 5.92 9.29 17.45
N ILE A 363 5.66 8.00 17.69
CA ILE A 363 5.17 7.51 18.99
C ILE A 363 6.18 7.82 20.10
N ASP A 364 7.50 7.62 19.86
CA ASP A 364 8.54 8.01 20.80
C ASP A 364 8.47 9.50 21.18
N MET A 365 8.34 10.36 20.17
CA MET A 365 8.22 11.81 20.38
C MET A 365 6.93 12.21 21.10
N LEU A 366 5.79 11.63 20.73
CA LEU A 366 4.49 11.91 21.37
C LEU A 366 4.52 11.45 22.83
N ASN A 367 5.04 10.27 23.11
CA ASN A 367 5.17 9.72 24.47
C ASN A 367 6.06 10.60 25.34
N LYS A 368 7.24 11.03 24.88
CA LYS A 368 8.15 11.94 25.61
C LYS A 368 7.51 13.31 25.91
N ASN A 369 6.59 13.76 25.07
CA ASN A 369 5.89 15.04 25.24
C ASN A 369 4.52 14.91 25.93
N GLY A 370 4.11 13.72 26.37
CA GLY A 370 2.84 13.48 27.04
C GLY A 370 1.60 13.73 26.17
N ILE A 371 1.73 13.64 24.85
CA ILE A 371 0.63 13.86 23.90
C ILE A 371 -0.11 12.56 23.65
N SER A 372 -1.43 12.59 23.90
CA SER A 372 -2.30 11.45 23.66
C SER A 372 -2.60 11.27 22.17
N PHE A 373 -2.68 10.03 21.74
CA PHE A 373 -3.05 9.63 20.39
C PHE A 373 -3.91 8.36 20.42
N HIS A 374 -4.61 8.10 19.32
CA HIS A 374 -5.32 6.86 19.09
C HIS A 374 -4.53 5.99 18.14
N MET A 375 -4.28 4.75 18.50
CA MET A 375 -3.58 3.76 17.66
C MET A 375 -4.49 2.55 17.46
N ARG A 376 -4.56 2.07 16.22
CA ARG A 376 -5.49 1.00 15.88
C ARG A 376 -4.97 -0.40 16.21
N ALA A 377 -3.69 -0.60 16.13
CA ALA A 377 -3.05 -1.88 16.41
C ALA A 377 -1.85 -1.67 17.32
N ASN A 378 -1.80 -2.42 18.41
CA ASN A 378 -0.67 -2.42 19.35
C ASN A 378 0.38 -3.44 18.84
N ASP A 379 0.89 -3.22 17.62
CA ASP A 379 1.80 -4.15 16.96
C ASP A 379 3.26 -3.78 17.29
N ALA A 380 3.87 -4.59 18.14
CA ALA A 380 5.25 -4.45 18.57
C ALA A 380 6.25 -5.32 17.76
N LEU A 381 5.85 -5.83 16.59
CA LEU A 381 6.70 -6.72 15.76
C LEU A 381 8.03 -6.08 15.33
N PHE A 382 8.12 -4.77 15.28
CA PHE A 382 9.38 -4.07 15.05
C PHE A 382 10.46 -4.52 16.04
N PHE A 383 10.12 -4.55 17.34
CA PHE A 383 11.08 -4.85 18.42
C PHE A 383 11.55 -6.32 18.42
N SER A 384 10.77 -7.23 17.85
CA SER A 384 11.13 -8.64 17.67
C SER A 384 11.83 -8.93 16.33
N SER A 385 12.03 -7.93 15.47
CA SER A 385 12.69 -8.10 14.19
C SER A 385 14.19 -8.42 14.35
N ARG A 386 14.75 -9.17 13.38
CA ARG A 386 16.13 -9.64 13.44
C ARG A 386 17.13 -8.49 13.60
N ILE A 387 17.00 -7.41 12.82
CA ILE A 387 17.89 -6.24 12.91
C ILE A 387 17.85 -5.61 14.30
N VAL A 388 16.66 -5.42 14.88
CA VAL A 388 16.54 -4.80 16.21
C VAL A 388 17.16 -5.68 17.28
N ASN A 389 16.91 -7.00 17.22
CA ASN A 389 17.53 -7.96 18.16
C ASN A 389 19.05 -8.03 17.98
N ASP A 390 19.54 -8.00 16.73
CA ASP A 390 20.97 -7.99 16.46
C ASP A 390 21.64 -6.74 17.06
N ILE A 391 21.06 -5.56 16.89
CA ILE A 391 21.57 -4.32 17.45
C ILE A 391 21.50 -4.34 18.99
N ARG A 392 20.39 -4.85 19.58
CA ARG A 392 20.29 -5.07 21.03
C ARG A 392 21.40 -5.99 21.55
N ASP A 393 21.60 -7.13 20.89
CA ASP A 393 22.64 -8.11 21.28
C ASP A 393 24.04 -7.51 21.16
N ILE A 394 24.35 -6.77 20.09
CA ILE A 394 25.65 -6.12 19.89
C ILE A 394 25.93 -5.10 20.99
N ILE A 395 24.96 -4.24 21.30
CA ILE A 395 25.13 -3.24 22.36
C ILE A 395 25.24 -3.92 23.71
N THR A 396 24.40 -4.90 24.02
CA THR A 396 24.43 -5.62 25.30
C THR A 396 25.76 -6.35 25.50
N PHE A 397 26.31 -6.96 24.44
CA PHE A 397 27.62 -7.61 24.50
C PHE A 397 28.76 -6.63 24.80
N ALA A 398 28.67 -5.38 24.31
CA ALA A 398 29.67 -4.37 24.67
C ALA A 398 29.74 -4.09 26.19
N TYR A 399 28.58 -4.13 26.88
CA TYR A 399 28.52 -3.96 28.35
C TYR A 399 28.73 -5.27 29.15
N CYS A 400 28.47 -6.43 28.52
CA CYS A 400 28.62 -7.75 29.15
C CYS A 400 29.43 -8.68 28.24
N PRO A 401 30.77 -8.48 28.10
CA PRO A 401 31.59 -9.17 27.11
C PRO A 401 31.91 -10.64 27.47
N ASP A 402 31.40 -11.13 28.58
CA ASP A 402 31.42 -12.52 29.04
C ASP A 402 30.10 -13.28 28.77
N ASN A 403 29.10 -12.60 28.24
CA ASN A 403 27.80 -13.20 27.97
C ASN A 403 27.85 -14.18 26.79
N ARG A 404 27.81 -15.46 27.12
CA ARG A 404 27.98 -16.59 26.18
C ARG A 404 26.82 -16.72 25.18
N GLU A 405 25.59 -16.55 25.67
CA GLU A 405 24.40 -16.70 24.83
C GLU A 405 24.37 -15.62 23.78
N ILE A 406 24.68 -14.39 24.15
CA ILE A 406 24.73 -13.26 23.22
C ILE A 406 25.85 -13.47 22.20
N PHE A 407 27.05 -13.86 22.65
CA PHE A 407 28.17 -14.09 21.75
C PHE A 407 27.86 -15.15 20.68
N GLN A 408 27.19 -16.24 21.05
CA GLN A 408 26.77 -17.28 20.14
C GLN A 408 25.84 -16.74 19.02
N ARG A 409 25.07 -15.67 19.30
CA ARG A 409 24.15 -15.04 18.32
C ARG A 409 24.83 -14.00 17.44
N ILE A 410 26.00 -13.44 17.84
CA ILE A 410 26.60 -12.30 17.15
C ILE A 410 27.96 -12.58 16.50
N TYR A 411 28.73 -13.60 16.90
CA TYR A 411 30.13 -13.80 16.48
C TYR A 411 30.32 -13.87 14.96
N TYR A 412 29.34 -14.35 14.20
CA TYR A 412 29.38 -14.51 12.76
C TYR A 412 28.86 -13.29 11.99
N LYS A 413 28.37 -12.25 12.69
CA LYS A 413 27.76 -11.05 12.09
C LYS A 413 28.77 -9.96 11.72
N PHE A 414 29.99 -10.16 12.09
CA PHE A 414 31.12 -9.30 11.75
C PHE A 414 31.96 -10.00 10.68
N SER A 415 32.61 -9.24 9.79
CA SER A 415 33.42 -9.80 8.69
C SER A 415 34.69 -10.54 9.15
N LEU A 416 34.56 -11.28 10.26
CA LEU A 416 35.55 -12.15 10.83
C LEU A 416 35.23 -13.60 10.47
N GLN A 417 36.16 -14.31 9.89
CA GLN A 417 35.99 -15.73 9.57
C GLN A 417 36.14 -16.64 10.80
N ILE A 418 35.38 -16.37 11.86
CA ILE A 418 35.37 -17.16 13.10
C ILE A 418 34.48 -18.38 12.88
N SER A 419 35.06 -19.58 13.03
CA SER A 419 34.29 -20.82 12.96
C SER A 419 33.46 -21.04 14.23
N LYS A 420 32.40 -21.85 14.15
CA LYS A 420 31.57 -22.24 15.29
C LYS A 420 32.41 -22.92 16.39
N LYS A 421 33.41 -23.70 15.98
CA LYS A 421 34.33 -24.38 16.91
C LYS A 421 35.17 -23.38 17.69
N MET A 422 35.79 -22.40 17.00
CA MET A 422 36.60 -21.37 17.67
C MET A 422 35.79 -20.53 18.64
N ALA A 423 34.52 -20.17 18.24
CA ALA A 423 33.63 -19.46 19.14
C ALA A 423 33.27 -20.28 20.39
N ALA A 424 33.01 -21.59 20.25
CA ALA A 424 32.71 -22.47 21.38
C ALA A 424 33.89 -22.61 22.34
N GLU A 425 35.10 -22.80 21.83
CA GLU A 425 36.33 -22.89 22.63
C GLU A 425 36.60 -21.61 23.44
N ALA A 426 36.45 -20.44 22.80
CA ALA A 426 36.60 -19.15 23.49
C ALA A 426 35.54 -18.94 24.59
N ILE A 427 34.32 -19.40 24.38
CA ILE A 427 33.25 -19.38 25.38
C ILE A 427 33.60 -20.26 26.60
N GLU A 428 34.13 -21.47 26.36
CA GLU A 428 34.56 -22.39 27.45
C GLU A 428 35.74 -21.81 28.23
N MET A 429 36.73 -21.22 27.54
CA MET A 429 37.87 -20.58 28.16
C MET A 429 37.44 -19.37 29.01
N SER A 430 36.58 -18.51 28.50
CA SER A 430 36.00 -17.40 29.25
C SER A 430 35.24 -17.86 30.49
N ALA A 431 34.53 -19.00 30.38
CA ALA A 431 33.87 -19.62 31.52
C ALA A 431 34.80 -20.05 32.65
N ALA A 432 35.97 -20.52 32.29
CA ALA A 432 36.95 -21.00 33.24
C ALA A 432 37.80 -19.88 33.87
N SER A 433 38.13 -18.85 33.09
CA SER A 433 39.03 -17.76 33.51
C SER A 433 38.31 -16.55 34.12
N GLY A 434 37.04 -16.31 33.72
CA GLY A 434 36.30 -15.11 34.08
C GLY A 434 36.66 -13.89 33.23
N ASN A 435 37.49 -14.04 32.19
CA ASN A 435 37.82 -12.96 31.24
C ASN A 435 36.77 -12.82 30.16
N SER A 436 36.81 -11.72 29.39
CA SER A 436 35.94 -11.54 28.24
C SER A 436 36.20 -12.61 27.15
N ILE A 437 35.15 -12.99 26.40
CA ILE A 437 35.24 -14.05 25.38
C ILE A 437 36.23 -13.66 24.26
N LEU A 438 36.23 -12.38 23.83
CA LEU A 438 37.15 -11.91 22.80
C LEU A 438 38.62 -11.88 23.32
N PHE A 439 38.84 -11.61 24.60
CA PHE A 439 40.17 -11.71 25.22
C PHE A 439 40.71 -13.16 25.20
N GLU A 440 39.87 -14.14 25.55
CA GLU A 440 40.27 -15.54 25.46
C GLU A 440 40.51 -16.00 24.03
N MET A 441 39.68 -15.54 23.11
CA MET A 441 39.86 -15.81 21.67
C MET A 441 41.18 -15.22 21.15
N GLU A 442 41.54 -14.00 21.53
CA GLU A 442 42.78 -13.33 21.15
C GLU A 442 44.02 -14.14 21.64
N ASN A 443 43.93 -14.73 22.81
CA ASN A 443 45.02 -15.47 23.43
C ASN A 443 45.00 -16.97 23.10
N SER A 444 44.09 -17.44 22.24
CA SER A 444 44.03 -18.83 21.79
C SER A 444 45.29 -19.20 20.98
N PRO A 445 45.99 -20.29 21.34
CA PRO A 445 47.20 -20.72 20.64
C PRO A 445 46.96 -21.19 19.21
N ASP A 446 45.74 -21.59 18.89
CA ASP A 446 45.34 -22.09 17.57
C ASP A 446 44.91 -20.96 16.60
N LEU A 447 44.89 -19.70 17.09
CA LEU A 447 44.45 -18.58 16.27
C LEU A 447 45.59 -18.05 15.37
N GLN A 448 45.36 -18.02 14.07
CA GLN A 448 46.31 -17.46 13.08
C GLN A 448 46.52 -15.95 13.30
N ASP A 449 47.72 -15.44 13.10
CA ASP A 449 48.11 -14.06 13.42
C ASP A 449 47.22 -13.01 12.69
N TRP A 450 46.84 -13.27 11.43
CA TRP A 450 45.96 -12.37 10.69
C TRP A 450 44.54 -12.27 11.28
N LEU A 451 44.04 -13.40 11.84
CA LEU A 451 42.72 -13.44 12.47
C LEU A 451 42.78 -12.85 13.87
N LYS A 452 43.91 -13.09 14.59
CA LYS A 452 44.19 -12.48 15.90
C LYS A 452 44.13 -10.97 15.85
N ALA A 453 44.77 -10.32 14.83
CA ALA A 453 44.71 -8.89 14.66
C ALA A 453 43.27 -8.37 14.44
N LYS A 454 42.44 -9.13 13.74
CA LYS A 454 41.03 -8.78 13.57
C LYS A 454 40.21 -8.94 14.84
N VAL A 455 40.44 -9.98 15.62
CA VAL A 455 39.79 -10.21 16.93
C VAL A 455 40.12 -9.07 17.89
N VAL A 456 41.41 -8.70 17.99
CA VAL A 456 41.87 -7.55 18.78
C VAL A 456 41.16 -6.25 18.34
N HIS A 457 41.06 -6.03 17.03
CA HIS A 457 40.36 -4.86 16.51
C HIS A 457 38.88 -4.87 16.90
N LEU A 458 38.20 -6.02 16.78
CA LEU A 458 36.78 -6.15 17.16
C LEU A 458 36.60 -5.91 18.68
N ASP A 459 37.47 -6.44 19.52
CA ASP A 459 37.45 -6.20 20.98
C ASP A 459 37.58 -4.70 21.32
N GLN A 460 38.49 -4.01 20.62
CA GLN A 460 38.63 -2.56 20.74
C GLN A 460 37.37 -1.81 20.29
N GLN A 461 36.72 -2.28 19.22
CA GLN A 461 35.47 -1.69 18.76
C GLN A 461 34.34 -1.86 19.79
N PHE A 462 34.21 -3.04 20.42
CA PHE A 462 33.22 -3.25 21.47
C PHE A 462 33.51 -2.39 22.73
N LYS A 463 34.79 -2.28 23.15
CA LYS A 463 35.17 -1.38 24.24
C LYS A 463 34.85 0.07 23.96
N LYS A 464 35.06 0.51 22.72
CA LYS A 464 34.74 1.88 22.30
C LYS A 464 33.23 2.11 22.24
N LEU A 465 32.45 1.09 21.85
CA LEU A 465 30.99 1.21 21.68
C LEU A 465 30.28 1.66 22.97
N THR A 466 30.77 1.27 24.16
CA THR A 466 30.19 1.70 25.46
C THR A 466 30.26 3.20 25.72
N GLY A 467 31.15 3.91 25.03
CA GLY A 467 31.32 5.37 25.14
C GLY A 467 30.78 6.16 23.98
N ILE A 468 30.16 5.52 22.99
CA ILE A 468 29.58 6.21 21.83
C ILE A 468 28.22 6.86 22.20
N PRO A 469 28.06 8.18 21.98
CA PRO A 469 26.77 8.84 22.17
C PRO A 469 25.69 8.28 21.22
N GLY A 470 24.43 8.43 21.60
CA GLY A 470 23.29 7.87 20.86
C GLY A 470 23.21 8.30 19.41
N ASP A 471 23.50 9.56 19.09
CA ASP A 471 23.49 10.13 17.74
C ASP A 471 24.50 9.48 16.78
N HIS A 472 25.57 8.86 17.30
CA HIS A 472 26.56 8.13 16.53
C HIS A 472 26.55 6.62 16.73
N LEU A 473 25.75 6.12 17.68
CA LEU A 473 25.74 4.72 18.14
C LEU A 473 25.43 3.74 16.99
N ILE A 474 24.33 3.96 16.31
CA ILE A 474 23.86 3.05 15.24
C ILE A 474 24.77 3.14 14.01
N ASP A 475 25.25 4.33 13.66
CA ASP A 475 26.22 4.49 12.58
C ASP A 475 27.54 3.80 12.89
N TYR A 476 27.99 3.83 14.15
CA TYR A 476 29.18 3.12 14.57
C TYR A 476 29.03 1.60 14.40
N ILE A 477 27.91 1.01 14.80
CA ILE A 477 27.64 -0.43 14.64
C ILE A 477 27.53 -0.80 13.17
N THR A 478 26.78 -0.02 12.39
CA THR A 478 26.47 -0.37 11.01
C THR A 478 27.64 -0.16 10.06
N MET A 479 28.44 0.90 10.24
CA MET A 479 29.54 1.28 9.32
C MET A 479 30.90 0.86 9.86
N ASN A 480 31.23 1.21 11.14
CA ASN A 480 32.56 0.94 11.67
C ASN A 480 32.75 -0.52 12.08
N MET A 481 31.73 -1.18 12.61
CA MET A 481 31.74 -2.61 12.92
C MET A 481 31.25 -3.48 11.75
N ASP A 482 30.93 -2.89 10.59
CA ASP A 482 30.55 -3.53 9.33
C ASP A 482 29.28 -4.40 9.40
N TYR A 483 28.37 -4.11 10.34
CA TYR A 483 27.11 -4.87 10.44
C TYR A 483 26.23 -4.72 9.19
N SER A 484 26.29 -3.58 8.47
CA SER A 484 25.52 -3.37 7.26
C SER A 484 25.83 -4.36 6.15
N SER A 485 27.09 -4.79 6.02
CA SER A 485 27.50 -5.81 5.03
C SER A 485 26.86 -7.17 5.35
N TYR A 486 26.83 -7.56 6.63
CA TYR A 486 26.13 -8.75 7.06
C TYR A 486 24.62 -8.65 6.80
N ALA A 487 23.98 -7.57 7.26
CA ALA A 487 22.54 -7.36 7.10
C ALA A 487 22.12 -7.36 5.62
N GLY A 488 22.93 -6.74 4.74
CA GLY A 488 22.71 -6.75 3.30
C GLY A 488 22.86 -8.15 2.69
N SER A 489 23.86 -8.94 3.11
CA SER A 489 24.05 -10.31 2.63
C SER A 489 22.89 -11.24 3.01
N GLN A 490 22.19 -10.93 4.10
CA GLN A 490 21.03 -11.67 4.60
C GLN A 490 19.69 -11.09 4.11
N ASN A 491 19.70 -10.14 3.18
CA ASN A 491 18.51 -9.45 2.67
C ASN A 491 17.60 -8.88 3.78
N LEU A 492 18.19 -8.40 4.89
CA LEU A 492 17.41 -7.81 5.97
C LEU A 492 16.89 -6.42 5.59
N ASP A 493 15.75 -6.04 6.16
CA ASP A 493 15.11 -4.75 5.93
C ASP A 493 15.89 -3.60 6.59
N LEU A 494 16.81 -3.00 5.84
CA LEU A 494 17.68 -1.91 6.32
C LEU A 494 16.91 -0.63 6.70
N SER A 495 15.65 -0.48 6.31
CA SER A 495 14.84 0.69 6.69
C SER A 495 14.65 0.82 8.21
N LYS A 496 14.75 -0.28 8.94
CA LYS A 496 14.70 -0.31 10.41
C LYS A 496 15.90 0.36 11.07
N ILE A 497 17.06 0.38 10.41
CA ILE A 497 18.26 1.05 10.89
C ILE A 497 18.00 2.56 11.05
N ASP A 498 17.32 3.18 10.10
CA ASP A 498 16.99 4.61 10.18
C ASP A 498 16.03 4.93 11.33
N ILE A 499 15.11 4.02 11.63
CA ILE A 499 14.23 4.15 12.81
C ILE A 499 15.04 4.06 14.10
N LEU A 500 15.93 3.07 14.20
CA LEU A 500 16.81 2.93 15.37
C LEU A 500 17.70 4.15 15.57
N LYS A 501 18.27 4.74 14.49
CA LYS A 501 19.02 6.00 14.55
C LYS A 501 18.20 7.12 15.18
N GLN A 502 16.95 7.29 14.73
CA GLN A 502 16.08 8.35 15.24
C GLN A 502 15.72 8.18 16.72
N ILE A 503 15.55 6.93 17.19
CA ILE A 503 15.31 6.66 18.61
C ILE A 503 16.59 6.91 19.41
N ALA A 504 17.75 6.51 18.87
CA ALA A 504 19.05 6.63 19.51
C ALA A 504 19.56 8.09 19.61
N ASP A 505 19.24 8.92 18.63
CA ASP A 505 19.69 10.32 18.51
C ASP A 505 19.51 11.15 19.80
N ALA A 506 18.41 10.89 20.53
CA ALA A 506 18.10 11.57 21.79
C ALA A 506 18.61 10.86 23.05
N GLN A 507 19.40 9.77 22.90
CA GLN A 507 19.89 9.00 24.04
C GLN A 507 21.35 9.35 24.36
N LYS A 508 21.71 9.23 25.64
CA LYS A 508 23.04 9.57 26.11
C LYS A 508 24.10 8.55 25.63
N ASP A 509 23.76 7.27 25.68
CA ASP A 509 24.64 6.15 25.39
C ASP A 509 23.85 4.89 25.02
N GLY A 510 24.55 3.78 24.75
CA GLY A 510 23.94 2.51 24.36
C GLY A 510 23.01 1.91 25.44
N GLN A 511 23.33 2.08 26.73
CA GLN A 511 22.48 1.55 27.81
C GLN A 511 21.15 2.33 27.89
N ALA A 512 21.18 3.67 27.77
CA ALA A 512 20.00 4.49 27.73
C ALA A 512 19.13 4.16 26.50
N PHE A 513 19.77 3.85 25.36
CA PHE A 513 19.06 3.42 24.15
C PHE A 513 18.36 2.07 24.34
N LEU A 514 19.02 1.06 24.92
CA LEU A 514 18.39 -0.23 25.23
C LEU A 514 17.17 -0.08 26.14
N ASN A 515 17.34 0.67 27.23
CA ASN A 515 16.22 0.95 28.15
C ASN A 515 15.06 1.62 27.44
N ARG A 516 15.34 2.57 26.52
CA ARG A 516 14.30 3.26 25.77
C ARG A 516 13.57 2.34 24.80
N LEU A 517 14.27 1.39 24.16
CA LEU A 517 13.63 0.38 23.32
C LEU A 517 12.65 -0.50 24.13
N ASP A 518 13.03 -0.92 25.34
CA ASP A 518 12.18 -1.74 26.21
C ASP A 518 10.96 -0.97 26.71
N GLU A 519 11.14 0.31 27.07
CA GLU A 519 10.03 1.20 27.43
C GLU A 519 9.04 1.38 26.29
N LEU A 520 9.53 1.64 25.07
CA LEU A 520 8.68 1.82 23.89
C LEU A 520 7.93 0.55 23.52
N GLU A 521 8.59 -0.60 23.56
CA GLU A 521 7.96 -1.91 23.32
C GLU A 521 6.81 -2.14 24.30
N SER A 522 7.07 -1.91 25.60
CA SER A 522 6.06 -2.03 26.66
C SER A 522 4.94 -1.01 26.49
N PHE A 523 5.26 0.24 26.15
CA PHE A 523 4.29 1.30 25.93
C PHE A 523 3.35 0.98 24.76
N ILE A 524 3.89 0.55 23.62
CA ILE A 524 3.10 0.21 22.43
C ILE A 524 2.22 -1.01 22.70
N SER A 525 2.78 -2.07 23.31
CA SER A 525 2.04 -3.31 23.60
C SER A 525 0.86 -3.09 24.57
N ASN A 526 1.00 -2.16 25.51
CA ASN A 526 -0.01 -1.87 26.53
C ASN A 526 -0.79 -0.57 26.26
N HIS A 527 -0.64 0.03 25.07
CA HIS A 527 -1.26 1.33 24.78
C HIS A 527 -2.77 1.25 24.84
N GLN A 528 -3.36 2.17 25.61
CA GLN A 528 -4.81 2.38 25.68
C GLN A 528 -5.19 3.66 24.95
N ASN A 529 -6.17 3.52 24.04
CA ASN A 529 -6.65 4.64 23.26
C ASN A 529 -7.42 5.66 24.13
N SER A 530 -7.08 6.95 23.98
CA SER A 530 -7.80 8.04 24.62
C SER A 530 -8.90 8.57 23.71
N ASN A 531 -10.11 8.74 24.26
CA ASN A 531 -11.25 9.30 23.52
C ASN A 531 -11.03 10.78 23.10
N ASP A 532 -10.17 11.50 23.80
CA ASP A 532 -9.88 12.92 23.54
C ASP A 532 -8.72 13.13 22.57
N ALA A 533 -8.11 12.04 22.10
CA ALA A 533 -6.97 12.10 21.20
C ALA A 533 -7.33 12.74 19.85
N LYS A 534 -6.52 13.72 19.43
CA LYS A 534 -6.67 14.41 18.14
C LYS A 534 -5.93 13.72 17.00
N LEU A 535 -4.93 12.92 17.30
CA LEU A 535 -4.18 12.13 16.32
C LEU A 535 -4.69 10.69 16.27
N ASN A 536 -5.00 10.23 15.05
CA ASN A 536 -5.32 8.84 14.75
C ASN A 536 -4.20 8.25 13.93
N LEU A 537 -3.39 7.37 14.52
CA LEU A 537 -2.30 6.68 13.86
C LEU A 537 -2.82 5.36 13.24
N SER A 538 -2.62 5.17 11.95
CA SER A 538 -3.12 3.97 11.25
C SER A 538 -2.29 3.65 10.01
N THR A 539 -2.10 2.36 9.72
CA THR A 539 -1.63 1.99 8.38
C THR A 539 -2.69 2.33 7.33
N ILE A 540 -2.27 2.59 6.10
CA ILE A 540 -3.19 2.82 4.97
C ILE A 540 -4.13 1.63 4.82
N HIS A 541 -3.63 0.40 4.92
CA HIS A 541 -4.46 -0.83 4.88
C HIS A 541 -5.56 -0.82 5.93
N SER A 542 -5.23 -0.45 7.15
CA SER A 542 -6.20 -0.40 8.26
C SER A 542 -7.17 0.78 8.16
N SER A 543 -6.87 1.79 7.35
CA SER A 543 -7.75 2.94 7.08
C SER A 543 -8.79 2.66 6.00
N LYS A 544 -8.67 1.57 5.24
CA LYS A 544 -9.63 1.20 4.19
C LYS A 544 -11.05 1.09 4.76
N GLY A 545 -12.03 1.59 4.03
CA GLY A 545 -13.42 1.69 4.48
C GLY A 545 -13.71 2.86 5.45
N ARG A 546 -12.68 3.57 5.92
CA ARG A 546 -12.84 4.76 6.79
C ARG A 546 -12.67 6.05 6.01
N GLU A 547 -13.00 7.17 6.66
CA GLU A 547 -12.85 8.51 6.10
C GLU A 547 -12.54 9.51 7.22
N TYR A 548 -11.71 10.50 6.91
CA TYR A 548 -11.22 11.47 7.87
C TYR A 548 -11.32 12.89 7.28
N ASN A 549 -11.51 13.88 8.14
CA ASN A 549 -11.54 15.27 7.69
C ASN A 549 -10.17 15.69 7.14
N ASN A 550 -9.12 15.44 7.91
CA ASN A 550 -7.76 15.80 7.57
C ASN A 550 -6.87 14.56 7.61
N VAL A 551 -6.07 14.36 6.56
CA VAL A 551 -5.14 13.24 6.47
C VAL A 551 -3.72 13.76 6.25
N ILE A 552 -2.79 13.16 6.94
CA ILE A 552 -1.36 13.36 6.79
C ILE A 552 -0.76 12.03 6.36
N MET A 553 -0.03 12.03 5.24
CA MET A 553 0.67 10.84 4.76
C MET A 553 2.11 10.88 5.25
N LEU A 554 2.51 9.86 6.02
CA LEU A 554 3.83 9.74 6.63
C LEU A 554 4.70 8.78 5.81
N ASP A 555 6.00 9.09 5.67
CA ASP A 555 7.00 8.24 5.03
C ASP A 555 6.66 7.84 3.57
N VAL A 556 6.15 8.78 2.79
CA VAL A 556 6.01 8.58 1.34
C VAL A 556 7.38 8.76 0.70
N ILE A 557 8.23 7.73 0.78
CA ILE A 557 9.64 7.70 0.37
C ILE A 557 9.85 6.43 -0.45
N ASP A 558 10.57 6.52 -1.56
CA ASP A 558 10.89 5.36 -2.40
C ASP A 558 11.69 4.32 -1.60
N GLY A 559 11.15 3.10 -1.56
CA GLY A 559 11.65 2.01 -0.72
C GLY A 559 10.81 1.76 0.53
N ILE A 560 9.91 2.72 0.92
CA ILE A 560 8.91 2.55 1.97
C ILE A 560 7.51 2.57 1.35
N LEU A 561 7.15 3.69 0.71
CA LEU A 561 5.94 3.88 -0.10
C LEU A 561 6.27 4.75 -1.32
N PRO A 562 6.43 4.17 -2.51
CA PRO A 562 6.32 2.74 -2.85
C PRO A 562 7.48 1.90 -2.28
N SER A 563 7.20 0.62 -1.98
CA SER A 563 8.21 -0.39 -1.71
C SER A 563 9.03 -0.68 -2.97
N LYS A 564 10.31 -1.05 -2.80
CA LYS A 564 11.16 -1.42 -3.94
C LYS A 564 10.71 -2.77 -4.51
N SER A 565 10.38 -2.79 -5.79
CA SER A 565 10.08 -4.01 -6.53
C SER A 565 10.26 -3.76 -8.04
N ASP A 566 10.83 -4.74 -8.74
CA ASP A 566 10.88 -4.75 -10.22
C ASP A 566 9.59 -5.34 -10.81
N ASP A 567 8.73 -5.96 -9.99
CA ASP A 567 7.45 -6.50 -10.41
C ASP A 567 6.43 -5.36 -10.63
N ILE A 568 5.94 -5.25 -11.85
CA ILE A 568 4.98 -4.23 -12.24
C ILE A 568 3.63 -4.34 -11.51
N GLN A 569 3.24 -5.56 -11.11
CA GLN A 569 2.00 -5.77 -10.37
C GLN A 569 2.12 -5.22 -8.95
N ILE A 570 3.27 -5.44 -8.30
CA ILE A 570 3.57 -4.88 -6.99
C ILE A 570 3.67 -3.35 -7.06
N GLN A 571 4.34 -2.81 -8.08
CA GLN A 571 4.41 -1.35 -8.26
C GLN A 571 3.02 -0.73 -8.43
N GLN A 572 2.13 -1.37 -9.19
CA GLN A 572 0.76 -0.89 -9.35
C GLN A 572 -0.08 -1.05 -8.08
N GLU A 573 0.17 -2.09 -7.26
CA GLU A 573 -0.48 -2.25 -5.96
C GLU A 573 -0.03 -1.16 -4.98
N GLU A 574 1.26 -0.81 -4.92
CA GLU A 574 1.76 0.30 -4.11
C GLU A 574 1.13 1.64 -4.54
N ARG A 575 0.91 1.85 -5.85
CA ARG A 575 0.18 3.03 -6.35
C ARG A 575 -1.28 3.03 -5.88
N ARG A 576 -1.98 1.89 -5.94
CA ARG A 576 -3.34 1.76 -5.38
C ARG A 576 -3.34 2.03 -3.88
N LEU A 577 -2.32 1.58 -3.16
CA LEU A 577 -2.22 1.81 -1.73
C LEU A 577 -2.13 3.30 -1.40
N PHE A 578 -1.27 4.05 -2.09
CA PHE A 578 -1.18 5.49 -1.91
C PHE A 578 -2.48 6.19 -2.31
N TYR A 579 -3.09 5.80 -3.44
CA TYR A 579 -4.40 6.29 -3.88
C TYR A 579 -5.49 6.05 -2.83
N VAL A 580 -5.53 4.85 -2.21
CA VAL A 580 -6.45 4.57 -1.11
C VAL A 580 -6.21 5.53 0.05
N GLY A 581 -4.95 5.80 0.42
CA GLY A 581 -4.60 6.76 1.46
C GLY A 581 -5.15 8.17 1.17
N ILE A 582 -4.88 8.71 -0.02
CA ILE A 582 -5.36 10.03 -0.46
C ILE A 582 -6.90 10.10 -0.39
N THR A 583 -7.58 9.09 -0.91
CA THR A 583 -9.05 9.06 -1.00
C THR A 583 -9.75 8.81 0.34
N ARG A 584 -9.02 8.66 1.45
CA ARG A 584 -9.58 8.69 2.81
C ARG A 584 -9.91 10.10 3.26
N THR A 585 -9.35 11.12 2.61
CA THR A 585 -9.45 12.53 2.96
C THR A 585 -10.77 13.13 2.54
N LYS A 586 -11.41 13.90 3.44
CA LYS A 586 -12.60 14.72 3.11
C LYS A 586 -12.22 16.14 2.71
N ASN A 587 -11.40 16.82 3.53
CA ASN A 587 -11.16 18.26 3.42
C ASN A 587 -9.71 18.60 3.08
N SER A 588 -8.73 18.22 3.93
CA SER A 588 -7.35 18.68 3.81
C SER A 588 -6.37 17.48 3.78
N LEU A 589 -5.52 17.45 2.78
CA LEU A 589 -4.47 16.46 2.60
C LEU A 589 -3.10 17.11 2.77
N TYR A 590 -2.27 16.51 3.62
CA TYR A 590 -0.90 16.95 3.92
C TYR A 590 0.09 15.89 3.46
N LEU A 591 1.05 16.29 2.67
CA LEU A 591 2.13 15.44 2.14
C LEU A 591 3.48 16.08 2.49
N PHE A 592 4.48 15.25 2.81
CA PHE A 592 5.83 15.74 3.09
C PHE A 592 6.74 15.61 1.87
N HIS A 593 7.38 16.70 1.50
CA HIS A 593 8.50 16.68 0.57
C HIS A 593 9.81 16.75 1.35
N ILE A 594 10.62 15.67 1.27
CA ILE A 594 11.83 15.49 2.08
C ILE A 594 13.05 15.69 1.19
N LYS A 595 13.84 16.75 1.42
CA LYS A 595 14.89 17.23 0.51
C LYS A 595 15.94 16.21 0.07
N LYS A 596 16.27 15.23 0.88
CA LYS A 596 17.36 14.27 0.61
C LYS A 596 16.84 12.88 0.22
N GLU A 597 15.53 12.70 0.13
CA GLU A 597 14.92 11.43 -0.16
C GLU A 597 14.39 11.37 -1.59
N SER A 598 14.41 10.20 -2.20
CA SER A 598 13.71 9.94 -3.44
C SER A 598 12.23 9.73 -3.15
N GLN A 599 11.34 10.47 -3.84
CA GLN A 599 9.91 10.50 -3.58
C GLN A 599 9.11 10.54 -4.88
N SER A 600 9.13 9.44 -5.64
CA SER A 600 8.47 9.35 -6.94
C SER A 600 6.98 9.72 -6.88
N PHE A 601 6.24 9.22 -5.88
CA PHE A 601 4.80 9.47 -5.73
C PHE A 601 4.49 10.93 -5.37
N ILE A 602 5.30 11.55 -4.50
CA ILE A 602 5.14 12.97 -4.15
C ILE A 602 5.42 13.84 -5.37
N ASN A 603 6.48 13.55 -6.12
CA ASN A 603 6.84 14.30 -7.34
C ASN A 603 5.74 14.16 -8.41
N GLU A 604 5.09 13.01 -8.53
CA GLU A 604 3.95 12.82 -9.43
C GLU A 604 2.75 13.70 -9.02
N ILE A 605 2.42 13.77 -7.73
CA ILE A 605 1.35 14.64 -7.22
C ILE A 605 1.69 16.10 -7.51
N ILE A 606 2.90 16.58 -7.14
CA ILE A 606 3.33 17.96 -7.36
C ILE A 606 3.27 18.33 -8.85
N SER A 607 3.66 17.41 -9.74
CA SER A 607 3.63 17.64 -11.18
C SER A 607 2.21 17.73 -11.76
N GLY A 608 1.24 17.10 -11.12
CA GLY A 608 -0.19 17.10 -11.48
C GLY A 608 -1.00 18.26 -10.89
N LEU A 609 -0.45 18.97 -9.90
CA LEU A 609 -1.18 20.11 -9.29
C LEU A 609 -1.39 21.23 -10.32
N PRO A 610 -2.54 21.93 -10.27
CA PRO A 610 -2.82 23.06 -11.16
C PRO A 610 -1.72 24.11 -11.07
N LYS A 611 -1.12 24.41 -12.21
CA LYS A 611 -0.10 25.47 -12.31
C LYS A 611 -0.81 26.80 -12.51
N GLU A 612 -1.24 27.44 -11.47
CA GLU A 612 -1.68 28.83 -11.57
C GLU A 612 -0.47 29.72 -11.93
N VAL A 613 -0.61 30.45 -13.01
CA VAL A 613 0.33 31.53 -13.35
C VAL A 613 -0.01 32.69 -12.43
N ILE A 614 0.87 32.97 -11.48
CA ILE A 614 0.65 34.12 -10.58
C ILE A 614 0.61 35.40 -11.42
N ASP A 615 -0.56 36.05 -11.43
CA ASP A 615 -0.64 37.41 -11.96
C ASP A 615 0.16 38.32 -11.03
N PRO A 616 0.96 39.16 -11.60
CA PRO A 616 1.76 40.07 -10.85
C PRO A 616 1.03 40.96 -9.86
N ASP A 617 -0.13 41.40 -10.18
CA ASP A 617 -0.90 42.30 -9.32
C ASP A 617 -1.58 41.56 -8.16
N ASP A 618 -1.87 40.25 -8.33
CA ASP A 618 -2.37 39.37 -7.28
C ASP A 618 -1.31 39.02 -6.23
N LEU A 619 -0.01 39.08 -6.59
CA LEU A 619 1.08 38.83 -5.63
C LEU A 619 1.13 39.89 -4.51
N PHE A 620 0.75 41.14 -4.82
CA PHE A 620 0.67 42.23 -3.83
C PHE A 620 -0.59 42.15 -2.95
N ALA A 621 -1.69 41.65 -3.50
CA ALA A 621 -2.93 41.48 -2.76
C ALA A 621 -2.89 40.26 -1.80
N SER A 622 -2.00 39.27 -2.04
CA SER A 622 -1.92 38.00 -1.34
C SER A 622 -0.75 37.88 -0.37
N LEU A 623 -0.12 38.96 0.05
CA LEU A 623 1.00 38.97 1.02
C LEU A 623 0.70 38.29 2.38
N SER A 624 -0.53 37.85 2.60
CA SER A 624 -0.98 37.04 3.74
C SER A 624 -1.39 35.62 3.39
N SER A 625 -1.30 35.17 2.13
CA SER A 625 -1.73 33.85 1.68
C SER A 625 -0.57 32.95 1.26
N ASP A 626 -0.71 31.65 1.49
CA ASP A 626 0.22 30.62 1.05
C ASP A 626 0.38 30.63 -0.49
N LEU A 627 1.61 30.77 -0.96
CA LEU A 627 1.97 30.81 -2.39
C LEU A 627 2.28 29.42 -2.97
N SER A 628 2.21 28.36 -2.17
CA SER A 628 2.53 27.01 -2.59
C SER A 628 1.64 26.53 -3.76
N GLY A 629 2.23 25.84 -4.71
CA GLY A 629 1.55 25.35 -5.91
C GLY A 629 1.49 26.34 -7.09
N ARG A 630 1.88 27.61 -6.91
CA ARG A 630 1.88 28.60 -7.99
C ARG A 630 3.13 28.53 -8.87
N SER A 631 2.97 28.85 -10.15
CA SER A 631 4.08 28.86 -11.12
C SER A 631 4.83 30.18 -11.11
N TYR A 632 6.17 30.11 -11.21
CA TYR A 632 7.08 31.24 -11.28
C TYR A 632 8.03 31.13 -12.48
N ARG A 633 8.51 32.27 -13.00
CA ARG A 633 9.61 32.31 -13.95
C ARG A 633 10.73 33.15 -13.36
N ASP A 634 11.94 32.57 -13.30
CA ASP A 634 13.13 33.30 -12.82
C ASP A 634 13.66 34.31 -13.85
N ALA A 635 14.69 35.03 -13.46
CA ALA A 635 15.35 36.04 -14.30
C ALA A 635 15.94 35.46 -15.61
N LEU A 636 16.20 34.15 -15.65
CA LEU A 636 16.72 33.45 -16.83
C LEU A 636 15.57 32.89 -17.69
N GLY A 637 14.30 33.09 -17.30
CA GLY A 637 13.13 32.61 -18.00
C GLY A 637 12.80 31.13 -17.76
N ARG A 638 13.48 30.48 -16.82
CA ARG A 638 13.20 29.08 -16.44
C ARG A 638 11.90 29.01 -15.65
N LYS A 639 11.08 28.01 -15.93
CA LYS A 639 9.83 27.79 -15.20
C LYS A 639 10.12 27.03 -13.92
N ALA A 640 9.53 27.47 -12.82
CA ALA A 640 9.52 26.79 -11.53
C ALA A 640 8.14 26.80 -10.91
N VAL A 641 7.89 25.90 -9.99
CA VAL A 641 6.69 25.84 -9.15
C VAL A 641 7.10 26.20 -7.73
N ILE A 642 6.30 27.02 -7.06
CA ILE A 642 6.50 27.32 -5.63
C ILE A 642 6.00 26.12 -4.85
N ILE A 643 6.94 25.40 -4.21
CA ILE A 643 6.64 24.15 -3.50
C ILE A 643 6.63 24.32 -1.97
N GLY A 644 6.97 25.50 -1.46
CA GLY A 644 6.90 25.83 -0.04
C GLY A 644 7.19 27.29 0.23
N GLN A 645 6.61 27.79 1.34
CA GLN A 645 6.85 29.14 1.86
C GLN A 645 6.99 29.07 3.37
N CYS A 646 8.02 29.74 3.91
CA CYS A 646 8.20 29.96 5.32
C CYS A 646 8.56 31.42 5.56
N GLY A 647 7.57 32.25 5.92
CA GLY A 647 7.76 33.70 5.97
C GLY A 647 8.12 34.28 4.60
N ASP A 648 9.24 35.00 4.52
CA ASP A 648 9.74 35.59 3.26
C ASP A 648 10.57 34.62 2.40
N GLU A 649 10.91 33.44 2.91
CA GLU A 649 11.62 32.42 2.16
C GLU A 649 10.66 31.57 1.33
N ILE A 650 10.97 31.47 0.04
CA ILE A 650 10.19 30.74 -0.94
C ILE A 650 11.04 29.65 -1.55
N LEU A 651 10.49 28.46 -1.66
CA LEU A 651 11.13 27.32 -2.27
C LEU A 651 10.54 27.05 -3.64
N LEU A 652 11.43 26.97 -4.64
CA LEU A 652 11.11 26.78 -6.04
C LEU A 652 11.62 25.42 -6.51
N GLU A 653 10.77 24.68 -7.24
CA GLU A 653 11.18 23.52 -8.03
C GLU A 653 11.13 23.86 -9.52
N TYR A 654 12.23 23.65 -10.23
CA TYR A 654 12.35 23.85 -11.66
C TYR A 654 11.95 22.60 -12.44
N SER A 655 11.64 22.76 -13.73
CA SER A 655 11.25 21.67 -14.63
C SER A 655 12.29 20.55 -14.83
N ASP A 656 13.51 20.77 -14.42
CA ASP A 656 14.63 19.82 -14.39
C ASP A 656 14.84 19.19 -13.00
N HIS A 657 13.84 19.34 -12.10
CA HIS A 657 13.87 18.89 -10.70
C HIS A 657 14.93 19.54 -9.80
N GLN A 658 15.58 20.61 -10.25
CA GLN A 658 16.42 21.42 -9.39
C GLN A 658 15.55 22.24 -8.43
N ILE A 659 15.96 22.26 -7.16
CA ILE A 659 15.28 23.03 -6.10
C ILE A 659 16.16 24.21 -5.72
N ALA A 660 15.57 25.40 -5.60
CA ALA A 660 16.27 26.60 -5.19
C ALA A 660 15.44 27.39 -4.17
N PHE A 661 16.13 27.93 -3.17
CA PHE A 661 15.56 28.94 -2.28
C PHE A 661 15.64 30.30 -2.91
N THR A 662 14.60 31.10 -2.78
CA THR A 662 14.58 32.53 -3.08
C THR A 662 13.73 33.22 -2.01
N ASN A 663 13.82 34.52 -1.94
CA ASN A 663 12.93 35.31 -1.11
C ASN A 663 11.91 36.09 -1.95
N LEU A 664 10.81 36.48 -1.34
CA LEU A 664 9.75 37.23 -2.01
C LEU A 664 10.27 38.52 -2.66
N SER A 665 11.20 39.21 -2.00
CA SER A 665 11.85 40.44 -2.53
C SER A 665 12.67 40.16 -3.77
N GLU A 666 13.34 39.04 -3.85
CA GLU A 666 14.18 38.66 -5.00
C GLU A 666 13.32 38.21 -6.18
N MET A 667 12.25 37.47 -5.92
CA MET A 667 11.23 37.13 -6.92
C MET A 667 10.63 38.40 -7.55
N LEU A 668 10.30 39.38 -6.77
CA LEU A 668 9.74 40.66 -7.25
C LEU A 668 10.74 41.49 -8.04
N LYS A 669 12.06 41.50 -7.68
CA LYS A 669 13.10 42.17 -8.44
C LYS A 669 13.34 41.53 -9.80
N ASN A 670 13.42 40.20 -9.85
CA ASN A 670 13.69 39.45 -11.06
C ASN A 670 12.54 39.56 -12.09
N ARG A 671 11.35 39.83 -11.66
CA ARG A 671 10.15 40.03 -12.44
C ARG A 671 10.23 41.27 -13.35
N ARG A 672 10.76 42.39 -12.90
CA ARG A 672 10.91 43.60 -13.74
C ARG A 672 11.80 43.35 -14.96
N HIS A 673 12.78 42.45 -14.87
CA HIS A 673 13.64 42.05 -15.99
C HIS A 673 12.94 41.15 -17.03
N VAL A 674 12.02 40.32 -16.62
CA VAL A 674 11.28 39.43 -17.54
C VAL A 674 10.27 40.20 -18.40
N TYR A 675 9.65 41.25 -17.86
CA TYR A 675 8.71 42.11 -18.61
C TYR A 675 9.41 42.96 -19.66
N SER A 676 10.58 43.55 -19.36
CA SER A 676 11.34 44.33 -20.34
C SER A 676 11.85 43.49 -21.52
N LYS A 677 12.20 42.23 -21.31
CA LYS A 677 12.56 41.30 -22.40
C LYS A 677 11.39 40.83 -23.24
N LYS A 678 10.17 40.74 -22.67
CA LYS A 678 8.98 40.35 -23.42
C LYS A 678 8.50 41.44 -24.39
N GLU A 679 8.65 42.70 -24.07
CA GLU A 679 8.33 43.79 -25.00
C GLU A 679 9.27 43.80 -26.21
N HIS A 680 10.58 43.58 -26.01
CA HIS A 680 11.52 43.41 -27.10
C HIS A 680 11.33 42.13 -27.93
N ALA A 681 10.82 41.04 -27.33
CA ALA A 681 10.51 39.80 -28.04
C ALA A 681 9.22 39.92 -28.88
N LYS A 682 8.20 40.69 -28.44
CA LYS A 682 7.01 40.98 -29.24
C LYS A 682 7.34 41.84 -30.47
N GLN A 683 8.26 42.79 -30.37
CA GLN A 683 8.69 43.59 -31.53
C GLN A 683 9.56 42.78 -32.54
N ARG A 684 10.33 41.77 -32.08
CA ARG A 684 11.07 40.87 -32.98
C ARG A 684 10.18 39.82 -33.64
N ASN A 685 9.13 39.37 -32.99
CA ASN A 685 8.21 38.35 -33.55
C ASN A 685 7.16 38.91 -34.53
N MET A 686 6.98 40.24 -34.63
CA MET A 686 6.18 40.84 -35.70
C MET A 686 6.90 40.86 -37.06
N ASN A 687 8.20 40.65 -37.12
CA ASN A 687 8.97 40.65 -38.37
C ASN A 687 9.32 39.27 -38.95
N ASN A 688 8.90 38.16 -38.32
CA ASN A 688 9.20 36.80 -38.78
C ASN A 688 7.98 35.84 -38.81
N SER A 689 6.82 36.35 -39.18
CA SER A 689 5.65 35.49 -39.45
C SER A 689 5.53 35.10 -40.92
N HIS A 690 6.44 34.29 -41.38
CA HIS A 690 6.25 33.43 -42.55
C HIS A 690 7.14 32.20 -42.37
N ASN A 691 6.59 31.09 -41.85
CA ASN A 691 6.73 29.75 -42.40
C ASN A 691 6.27 28.62 -41.46
N ARG A 692 5.39 27.82 -42.04
CA ARG A 692 5.13 26.39 -41.86
C ARG A 692 4.64 25.91 -40.49
N GLN A 693 3.33 25.86 -40.33
CA GLN A 693 2.65 24.91 -39.43
C GLN A 693 2.77 23.51 -40.02
N THR A 694 3.56 22.64 -39.38
CA THR A 694 3.45 21.18 -39.57
C THR A 694 2.15 20.71 -38.89
N PRO A 695 1.29 19.94 -39.55
CA PRO A 695 0.07 19.44 -38.92
C PRO A 695 0.41 18.53 -37.75
N PRO A 696 -0.30 18.60 -36.60
CA PRO A 696 -0.05 17.77 -35.45
C PRO A 696 -0.37 16.31 -35.75
N LEU A 697 0.53 15.41 -35.45
CA LEU A 697 0.28 13.95 -35.49
C LEU A 697 -0.81 13.60 -34.48
N ALA A 698 -1.80 12.82 -34.90
CA ALA A 698 -2.91 12.41 -34.02
C ALA A 698 -3.13 10.87 -34.06
N PRO A 699 -3.66 10.28 -32.99
CA PRO A 699 -4.08 8.88 -33.01
C PRO A 699 -5.07 8.59 -34.14
N GLY A 700 -4.91 7.48 -34.82
CA GLY A 700 -5.70 7.09 -35.99
C GLY A 700 -5.07 7.47 -37.35
N MET A 701 -4.15 8.42 -37.38
CA MET A 701 -3.48 8.82 -38.62
C MET A 701 -2.62 7.70 -39.21
N GLN A 702 -2.63 7.59 -40.53
CA GLN A 702 -1.67 6.74 -41.26
C GLN A 702 -0.43 7.55 -41.63
N ILE A 703 0.72 6.95 -41.44
CA ILE A 703 2.01 7.54 -41.79
C ILE A 703 2.83 6.57 -42.61
N GLN A 704 3.56 7.10 -43.59
CA GLN A 704 4.59 6.38 -44.35
C GLN A 704 5.95 6.66 -43.72
N HIS A 705 6.53 5.67 -43.03
CA HIS A 705 7.86 5.80 -42.44
C HIS A 705 8.94 5.35 -43.42
N LYS A 706 9.97 6.13 -43.62
CA LYS A 706 11.05 5.85 -44.61
C LYS A 706 11.70 4.46 -44.48
N LYS A 707 11.77 3.93 -43.27
CA LYS A 707 12.43 2.62 -42.99
C LYS A 707 11.43 1.47 -42.80
N TYR A 708 10.24 1.74 -42.24
CA TYR A 708 9.32 0.71 -41.78
C TYR A 708 8.03 0.63 -42.60
N GLY A 709 7.88 1.50 -43.62
CA GLY A 709 6.73 1.47 -44.50
C GLY A 709 5.49 2.12 -43.91
N LEU A 710 4.30 1.68 -44.35
CA LEU A 710 3.01 2.22 -43.92
C LEU A 710 2.69 1.74 -42.51
N GLY A 711 2.35 2.66 -41.61
CA GLY A 711 1.97 2.40 -40.25
C GLY A 711 0.83 3.31 -39.78
N ARG A 712 0.09 2.87 -38.75
CA ARG A 712 -1.01 3.64 -38.16
C ARG A 712 -0.63 4.10 -36.75
N VAL A 713 -0.83 5.35 -36.43
CA VAL A 713 -0.61 5.92 -35.09
C VAL A 713 -1.70 5.42 -34.16
N ASN A 714 -1.36 4.50 -33.24
CA ASN A 714 -2.31 3.95 -32.29
C ASN A 714 -2.60 4.91 -31.14
N ARG A 715 -1.55 5.57 -30.63
CA ARG A 715 -1.67 6.57 -29.57
C ARG A 715 -0.45 7.49 -29.54
N ILE A 716 -0.63 8.63 -28.89
CA ILE A 716 0.45 9.58 -28.59
C ILE A 716 0.51 9.77 -27.07
N LEU A 717 1.70 9.62 -26.50
CA LEU A 717 1.90 9.77 -25.06
C LEU A 717 3.29 10.41 -24.79
N ASN A 718 3.32 11.47 -23.98
CA ASN A 718 4.57 12.13 -23.55
C ASN A 718 5.53 12.49 -24.71
N GLY A 719 5.00 13.01 -25.81
CA GLY A 719 5.81 13.37 -26.98
C GLY A 719 6.30 12.19 -27.83
N ASN A 720 5.82 10.97 -27.54
CA ASN A 720 6.09 9.77 -28.32
C ASN A 720 4.84 9.30 -29.06
N ALA A 721 5.02 8.91 -30.34
CA ALA A 721 4.01 8.26 -31.15
C ALA A 721 4.24 6.74 -31.15
N TYR A 722 3.20 6.01 -30.83
CA TYR A 722 3.14 4.53 -30.90
C TYR A 722 2.50 4.17 -32.24
N VAL A 723 3.31 3.63 -33.15
CA VAL A 723 2.89 3.37 -34.53
C VAL A 723 2.88 1.87 -34.77
N ALA A 724 1.73 1.33 -35.15
CA ALA A 724 1.58 -0.06 -35.56
C ALA A 724 1.94 -0.20 -37.04
N PHE A 725 2.91 -1.03 -37.36
CA PHE A 725 3.27 -1.49 -38.67
C PHE A 725 2.76 -2.93 -38.87
N LYS A 726 2.92 -3.50 -40.08
CA LYS A 726 2.37 -4.80 -40.43
C LYS A 726 2.75 -5.93 -39.46
N ASP A 727 3.96 -5.90 -38.92
CA ASP A 727 4.51 -6.99 -38.10
C ASP A 727 4.84 -6.59 -36.64
N GLU A 728 4.80 -5.30 -36.28
CA GLU A 728 5.17 -4.82 -34.94
C GLU A 728 4.69 -3.40 -34.65
N THR A 729 4.55 -3.06 -33.36
CA THR A 729 4.33 -1.67 -32.93
C THR A 729 5.64 -1.05 -32.45
N ARG A 730 5.99 0.14 -32.96
CA ARG A 730 7.20 0.89 -32.60
C ARG A 730 6.88 2.21 -31.96
N ILE A 731 7.81 2.68 -31.13
CA ILE A 731 7.71 3.94 -30.41
C ILE A 731 8.72 4.93 -31.00
N PHE A 732 8.25 6.11 -31.37
CA PHE A 732 9.09 7.18 -31.93
C PHE A 732 8.87 8.49 -31.19
N LYS A 733 9.92 9.25 -30.92
CA LYS A 733 9.81 10.65 -30.47
C LYS A 733 9.26 11.50 -31.63
N ILE A 734 8.14 12.17 -31.42
CA ILE A 734 7.43 12.96 -32.47
C ILE A 734 8.36 14.00 -33.07
N ASN A 735 9.09 14.76 -32.26
CA ASN A 735 10.04 15.75 -32.74
C ASN A 735 11.08 15.14 -33.67
N THR A 736 11.62 13.96 -33.35
CA THR A 736 12.63 13.28 -34.17
C THR A 736 12.06 12.81 -35.52
N LEU A 737 10.78 12.42 -35.56
CA LEU A 737 10.11 12.02 -36.81
C LEU A 737 10.03 13.18 -37.81
N PHE A 738 9.71 14.39 -37.33
CA PHE A 738 9.57 15.58 -38.14
C PHE A 738 10.92 16.26 -38.41
N GLU A 739 11.79 16.44 -37.43
CA GLU A 739 13.11 17.08 -37.59
C GLU A 739 14.00 16.32 -38.59
N LYS A 740 13.91 14.99 -38.60
CA LYS A 740 14.69 14.13 -39.51
C LYS A 740 13.95 13.75 -40.78
N HIS A 741 12.76 14.30 -41.02
CA HIS A 741 11.90 13.96 -42.16
C HIS A 741 11.73 12.45 -42.37
N LEU A 742 11.47 11.72 -41.29
CA LEU A 742 11.37 10.26 -41.30
C LEU A 742 9.99 9.74 -41.72
N ILE A 743 8.98 10.58 -41.68
CA ILE A 743 7.59 10.24 -42.00
C ILE A 743 6.97 11.24 -42.99
N GLU A 744 6.00 10.73 -43.77
CA GLU A 744 5.00 11.50 -44.49
C GLU A 744 3.62 11.08 -43.99
N ILE A 745 2.71 12.05 -43.79
CA ILE A 745 1.34 11.77 -43.38
C ILE A 745 0.55 11.40 -44.65
N VAL A 746 -0.07 10.23 -44.62
CA VAL A 746 -0.89 9.75 -45.75
C VAL A 746 -2.33 10.20 -45.45
N ASP A 747 -2.80 11.21 -46.16
CA ASP A 747 -4.19 11.66 -46.05
C ASP A 747 -5.11 10.64 -46.75
N GLU A 748 -5.88 9.88 -45.97
CA GLU A 748 -7.07 9.22 -46.51
C GLU A 748 -8.21 10.24 -46.43
N GLY A 749 -8.62 10.72 -47.61
CA GLY A 749 -9.81 11.55 -47.76
C GLY A 749 -11.03 10.90 -47.10
N TRP A 750 -11.82 11.71 -46.45
CA TRP A 750 -13.09 11.37 -45.83
C TRP A 750 -14.03 10.61 -46.79
N TYR A 751 -14.39 9.38 -46.40
CA TYR A 751 -15.66 8.75 -46.75
C TYR A 751 -16.37 8.28 -45.48
#